data_35fe7422bd5a6c1d1559e5c515326070
#
_entry.id   35fe7422bd5a6c1d1559e5c515326070
#
_cell.length_a   1.000
_cell.length_b   1.000
_cell.length_c   1.000
_cell.angle_alpha   90.00
_cell.angle_beta   90.00
_cell.angle_gamma   90.00
#
_symmetry.space_group_name_H-M   'P 1'
#
loop_
_entity.id
_entity.type
_entity.pdbx_description
1 polymer ?
#
loop_
_entity_poly.entity_id
_entity_poly.type
_entity_poly.pdbx_seq_one_letter_code
_entity_poly.pdbx_strand_id
1 'polypeptide(L)'
;MKIKLLLIYLLLSILSAQSSITGSVTRSDNGEPLLGVNVLVQNTFMGTTTGIDGQFTIDQLNPGEYTLVISMIGFKKYIERGIIVSDEISHIDIQLAQDVLSAPHVVVTASRQAQDVMELPVSMSVIGPRQIRDRAVVNLTEAMKYEPGVSTVRGQLKIRGATGYTLGTGDRTLLMIDGVPLLGSGAGNITWTMIPVSEVDHVEIIRSGGSALYGSSALGGVVNILTKNAPAKPETRVRLKSGVYSEPKYRQWEWRSQPGLYNYLDVTHSRPIGNHSAWIRFHKAKSDGYKRQGWLDANNITGKVKFNFGERYNASLFANYYADKTALASQWKNSANPFSSPSGEEDDYTEGTKLHLNGFFNMILSDKTVIKLKGSMYDVWWQSHSATNDNGIDEQKGYGEILISTTLGQSTQITAGVVGQTAKIRARVYGDHSSLSMAAYIQAQQRIGKKLTLNTGARMETYFVDDEKLDESLAPQIALNFRMFDWLSFRSSVSSGFRVPAIAEMYTRTQLNIFKVEPNPDLIAERSQAGEVGMIVKLPGNKWISDMTMDVVAFKSTFDQLIVANPDDKGIIHFENLTDARITGLEVGASGALFNQMLLFSIAYTNLDPEEIDKQGNAIDTLAYRFRNTLVTTIGTRVWGVTASIDYRYMSRIERVKLFQENPFTGQDKRVPIHIWNAGLGSQIRGWDLQFRVENMFQNYYTELERNMGDERHFSLTIGKVF
;
A
#
# COMPACT_ATOMS: atom_id res chain seq x y z
N MET A 1 30.39 32.67 -46.28
CA MET A 1 28.97 32.79 -46.74
C MET A 1 28.22 31.47 -46.64
N LYS A 2 28.82 30.28 -46.90
CA LYS A 2 28.12 28.97 -46.83
C LYS A 2 27.71 28.50 -45.41
N ILE A 3 28.42 28.86 -44.37
CA ILE A 3 28.07 28.46 -42.97
C ILE A 3 26.90 29.29 -42.41
N LYS A 4 26.71 30.53 -42.85
CA LYS A 4 25.56 31.36 -42.44
C LYS A 4 24.26 30.89 -43.11
N LEU A 5 24.30 30.34 -44.30
CA LEU A 5 23.15 29.75 -44.99
C LEU A 5 22.74 28.42 -44.34
N LEU A 6 23.70 27.61 -43.85
CA LEU A 6 23.42 26.34 -43.15
C LEU A 6 22.74 26.59 -41.80
N LEU A 7 23.18 27.63 -41.03
CA LEU A 7 22.55 28.03 -39.78
C LEU A 7 21.13 28.62 -39.97
N ILE A 8 20.88 29.30 -41.08
CA ILE A 8 19.55 29.82 -41.43
C ILE A 8 18.63 28.68 -41.86
N TYR A 9 19.13 27.66 -42.58
CA TYR A 9 18.38 26.46 -42.93
C TYR A 9 18.08 25.60 -41.65
N LEU A 10 19.00 25.52 -40.69
CA LEU A 10 18.78 24.85 -39.38
C LEU A 10 17.78 25.61 -38.50
N LEU A 11 17.72 26.94 -38.60
CA LEU A 11 16.75 27.78 -37.84
C LEU A 11 15.36 27.82 -38.50
N LEU A 12 15.26 27.59 -39.80
CA LEU A 12 13.98 27.54 -40.56
C LEU A 12 13.29 26.18 -40.46
N SER A 13 13.98 25.12 -40.09
CA SER A 13 13.38 23.79 -39.88
C SER A 13 12.68 23.59 -38.54
N ILE A 14 12.58 24.63 -37.69
CA ILE A 14 11.95 24.57 -36.36
C ILE A 14 10.52 25.17 -36.33
N LEU A 15 10.02 25.70 -37.45
CA LEU A 15 8.59 26.03 -37.54
C LEU A 15 7.78 24.81 -38.05
N SER A 16 7.76 23.73 -37.31
CA SER A 16 6.68 22.76 -37.42
C SER A 16 5.42 23.41 -36.89
N ALA A 17 4.37 23.48 -37.66
CA ALA A 17 3.05 23.84 -37.16
C ALA A 17 2.74 22.88 -36.00
N GLN A 18 2.67 23.41 -34.78
CA GLN A 18 2.35 22.61 -33.60
C GLN A 18 0.84 22.54 -33.53
N SER A 19 0.30 21.36 -33.77
CA SER A 19 -1.11 21.09 -33.67
C SER A 19 -1.49 20.77 -32.23
N SER A 20 -2.68 21.11 -31.79
CA SER A 20 -3.17 20.89 -30.45
C SER A 20 -4.56 20.27 -30.43
N ILE A 21 -4.83 19.51 -29.36
CA ILE A 21 -6.18 19.07 -29.00
C ILE A 21 -6.64 19.89 -27.81
N THR A 22 -7.77 20.57 -27.96
CA THR A 22 -8.42 21.30 -26.86
C THR A 22 -9.77 20.67 -26.55
N GLY A 23 -10.31 20.93 -25.39
CA GLY A 23 -11.64 20.45 -25.06
C GLY A 23 -12.10 20.78 -23.66
N SER A 24 -13.29 20.34 -23.34
CA SER A 24 -13.86 20.45 -22.00
C SER A 24 -14.30 19.08 -21.46
N VAL A 25 -14.22 18.93 -20.13
CA VAL A 25 -14.75 17.76 -19.44
C VAL A 25 -15.74 18.19 -18.38
N THR A 26 -16.97 17.69 -18.46
CA THR A 26 -18.07 18.01 -17.55
C THR A 26 -18.68 16.73 -16.96
N ARG A 27 -19.45 16.88 -15.90
CA ARG A 27 -20.25 15.80 -15.32
C ARG A 27 -21.50 15.56 -16.17
N SER A 28 -21.80 14.30 -16.43
CA SER A 28 -22.96 13.93 -17.26
C SER A 28 -24.32 14.14 -16.59
N ASP A 29 -24.37 14.24 -15.24
CA ASP A 29 -25.62 14.34 -14.48
C ASP A 29 -26.08 15.80 -14.26
N ASN A 30 -25.16 16.76 -14.21
CA ASN A 30 -25.49 18.16 -13.90
C ASN A 30 -24.71 19.18 -14.76
N GLY A 31 -23.83 18.75 -15.67
CA GLY A 31 -23.06 19.63 -16.54
C GLY A 31 -21.94 20.44 -15.85
N GLU A 32 -21.68 20.21 -14.57
CA GLU A 32 -20.59 20.90 -13.87
C GLU A 32 -19.23 20.58 -14.47
N PRO A 33 -18.35 21.59 -14.68
CA PRO A 33 -16.99 21.34 -15.16
C PRO A 33 -16.20 20.50 -14.17
N LEU A 34 -15.49 19.51 -14.70
CA LEU A 34 -14.65 18.62 -13.93
C LEU A 34 -13.19 19.03 -14.01
N LEU A 35 -12.68 19.40 -12.87
CA LEU A 35 -11.31 19.79 -12.68
C LEU A 35 -10.41 18.59 -12.32
N GLY A 36 -9.16 18.62 -12.83
CA GLY A 36 -8.15 17.60 -12.49
C GLY A 36 -8.41 16.25 -13.16
N VAL A 37 -9.24 16.21 -14.17
CA VAL A 37 -9.42 15.02 -15.01
C VAL A 37 -8.13 14.77 -15.79
N ASN A 38 -7.59 13.56 -15.70
CA ASN A 38 -6.45 13.18 -16.52
C ASN A 38 -6.90 12.93 -17.95
N VAL A 39 -6.31 13.64 -18.90
CA VAL A 39 -6.52 13.50 -20.34
C VAL A 39 -5.19 13.05 -20.95
N LEU A 40 -5.08 11.78 -21.34
CA LEU A 40 -3.86 11.18 -21.84
C LEU A 40 -4.01 10.76 -23.29
N VAL A 41 -3.00 11.00 -24.09
CA VAL A 41 -2.91 10.46 -25.46
C VAL A 41 -2.46 9.00 -25.35
N GLN A 42 -3.28 8.09 -25.82
CA GLN A 42 -3.04 6.64 -25.70
C GLN A 42 -1.71 6.25 -26.35
N ASN A 43 -0.95 5.38 -25.67
CA ASN A 43 0.38 4.90 -26.10
C ASN A 43 1.47 5.98 -26.18
N THR A 44 1.27 7.14 -25.56
CA THR A 44 2.27 8.20 -25.42
C THR A 44 2.43 8.60 -23.97
N PHE A 45 3.39 9.46 -23.66
CA PHE A 45 3.53 10.13 -22.36
C PHE A 45 2.93 11.54 -22.38
N MET A 46 2.32 11.94 -23.50
CA MET A 46 1.67 13.23 -23.65
C MET A 46 0.29 13.21 -22.99
N GLY A 47 -0.03 14.27 -22.30
CA GLY A 47 -1.31 14.44 -21.65
C GLY A 47 -1.33 15.66 -20.74
N THR A 48 -2.52 15.99 -20.29
CA THR A 48 -2.77 17.15 -19.44
C THR A 48 -3.83 16.83 -18.39
N THR A 49 -4.10 17.78 -17.51
CA THR A 49 -5.24 17.71 -16.59
C THR A 49 -6.14 18.91 -16.84
N THR A 50 -7.46 18.69 -16.71
CA THR A 50 -8.42 19.80 -16.87
C THR A 50 -8.23 20.87 -15.82
N GLY A 51 -8.43 22.14 -16.24
CA GLY A 51 -8.46 23.32 -15.39
C GLY A 51 -9.74 23.44 -14.56
N ILE A 52 -9.87 24.57 -13.84
CA ILE A 52 -11.02 24.88 -12.97
C ILE A 52 -12.35 24.97 -13.74
N ASP A 53 -12.28 25.36 -14.99
CA ASP A 53 -13.39 25.48 -15.94
C ASP A 53 -13.66 24.18 -16.70
N GLY A 54 -12.95 23.09 -16.33
CA GLY A 54 -13.03 21.80 -17.02
C GLY A 54 -12.29 21.77 -18.37
N GLN A 55 -11.66 22.87 -18.77
CA GLN A 55 -10.94 22.95 -20.05
C GLN A 55 -9.60 22.23 -19.97
N PHE A 56 -9.18 21.69 -21.12
CA PHE A 56 -7.86 21.11 -21.30
C PHE A 56 -7.26 21.46 -22.65
N THR A 57 -5.94 21.47 -22.71
CA THR A 57 -5.18 21.61 -23.95
C THR A 57 -4.01 20.64 -23.92
N ILE A 58 -3.79 19.92 -25.04
CA ILE A 58 -2.61 19.11 -25.28
C ILE A 58 -1.94 19.66 -26.51
N ASP A 59 -0.84 20.36 -26.30
CA ASP A 59 -0.06 20.99 -27.37
C ASP A 59 1.05 20.09 -27.89
N GLN A 60 1.72 20.52 -28.95
CA GLN A 60 2.92 19.88 -29.51
C GLN A 60 2.67 18.46 -30.04
N LEU A 61 1.47 18.16 -30.51
CA LEU A 61 1.17 16.92 -31.19
C LEU A 61 1.60 17.01 -32.67
N ASN A 62 2.08 15.89 -33.19
CA ASN A 62 2.32 15.77 -34.63
C ASN A 62 0.99 15.54 -35.36
N PRO A 63 0.83 15.96 -36.64
CA PRO A 63 -0.35 15.60 -37.40
C PRO A 63 -0.55 14.08 -37.44
N GLY A 64 -1.78 13.62 -37.18
CA GLY A 64 -2.09 12.19 -37.14
C GLY A 64 -3.42 11.87 -36.45
N GLU A 65 -3.76 10.58 -36.37
CA GLU A 65 -4.93 10.09 -35.69
C GLU A 65 -4.56 9.69 -34.25
N TYR A 66 -5.33 10.20 -33.29
CA TYR A 66 -5.12 9.99 -31.85
C TYR A 66 -6.33 9.39 -31.16
N THR A 67 -6.06 8.75 -30.04
CA THR A 67 -7.06 8.28 -29.09
C THR A 67 -6.76 8.92 -27.75
N LEU A 68 -7.73 9.59 -27.16
CA LEU A 68 -7.61 10.11 -25.80
C LEU A 68 -8.21 9.13 -24.80
N VAL A 69 -7.53 9.00 -23.68
CA VAL A 69 -7.98 8.26 -22.49
C VAL A 69 -8.24 9.26 -21.37
N ILE A 70 -9.50 9.41 -21.02
CA ILE A 70 -9.97 10.38 -20.04
C ILE A 70 -10.35 9.63 -18.76
N SER A 71 -9.75 10.01 -17.65
CA SER A 71 -9.97 9.32 -16.38
C SER A 71 -9.91 10.29 -15.19
N MET A 72 -10.82 10.07 -14.26
CA MET A 72 -10.87 10.75 -12.97
C MET A 72 -11.41 9.79 -11.91
N ILE A 73 -10.87 9.83 -10.70
CA ILE A 73 -11.34 9.02 -9.60
C ILE A 73 -12.78 9.39 -9.25
N GLY A 74 -13.64 8.38 -9.13
CA GLY A 74 -15.07 8.58 -8.91
C GLY A 74 -15.89 8.77 -10.19
N PHE A 75 -15.27 8.65 -11.37
CA PHE A 75 -15.92 8.74 -12.67
C PHE A 75 -15.56 7.55 -13.56
N LYS A 76 -16.46 7.17 -14.46
CA LYS A 76 -16.21 6.14 -15.46
C LYS A 76 -15.15 6.62 -16.44
N LYS A 77 -14.17 5.76 -16.71
CA LYS A 77 -13.16 6.01 -17.75
C LYS A 77 -13.84 6.19 -19.10
N TYR A 78 -13.44 7.20 -19.85
CA TYR A 78 -13.92 7.49 -21.18
C TYR A 78 -12.78 7.39 -22.19
N ILE A 79 -13.03 6.85 -23.37
CA ILE A 79 -12.04 6.73 -24.43
C ILE A 79 -12.62 7.33 -25.70
N GLU A 80 -12.03 8.42 -26.16
CA GLU A 80 -12.35 9.05 -27.44
C GLU A 80 -11.36 8.60 -28.50
N ARG A 81 -11.87 8.08 -29.61
CA ARG A 81 -11.05 7.50 -30.68
C ARG A 81 -11.24 8.26 -32.00
N GLY A 82 -10.23 8.16 -32.87
CA GLY A 82 -10.33 8.72 -34.23
C GLY A 82 -10.22 10.24 -34.25
N ILE A 83 -9.50 10.84 -33.30
CA ILE A 83 -9.26 12.27 -33.27
C ILE A 83 -8.19 12.58 -34.30
N ILE A 84 -8.57 13.28 -35.36
CA ILE A 84 -7.64 13.69 -36.39
C ILE A 84 -7.05 15.04 -36.00
N VAL A 85 -5.76 15.05 -35.77
CA VAL A 85 -4.99 16.27 -35.51
C VAL A 85 -4.33 16.68 -36.84
N SER A 86 -4.69 17.84 -37.31
CA SER A 86 -4.14 18.50 -38.50
C SER A 86 -3.58 19.88 -38.11
N ASP A 87 -3.33 20.73 -39.04
CA ASP A 87 -2.89 22.13 -38.78
C ASP A 87 -3.98 22.98 -38.08
N GLU A 88 -5.19 22.45 -37.91
CA GLU A 88 -6.28 23.07 -37.17
C GLU A 88 -6.39 22.50 -35.75
N ILE A 89 -6.88 23.32 -34.82
CA ILE A 89 -7.13 22.92 -33.44
C ILE A 89 -8.35 22.00 -33.41
N SER A 90 -8.17 20.75 -32.93
CA SER A 90 -9.27 19.82 -32.73
C SER A 90 -9.90 20.10 -31.33
N HIS A 91 -11.20 20.43 -31.29
CA HIS A 91 -11.93 20.67 -30.05
C HIS A 91 -12.90 19.53 -29.73
N ILE A 92 -12.93 19.06 -28.45
CA ILE A 92 -13.70 17.91 -28.03
C ILE A 92 -14.35 18.16 -26.67
N ASP A 93 -15.67 18.04 -26.60
CA ASP A 93 -16.42 18.12 -25.35
C ASP A 93 -16.77 16.71 -24.83
N ILE A 94 -16.42 16.46 -23.59
CA ILE A 94 -16.53 15.15 -22.95
C ILE A 94 -17.41 15.24 -21.72
N GLN A 95 -18.33 14.26 -21.57
CA GLN A 95 -19.14 14.12 -20.38
C GLN A 95 -18.76 12.85 -19.63
N LEU A 96 -18.30 12.96 -18.38
CA LEU A 96 -17.99 11.82 -17.55
C LEU A 96 -19.17 11.45 -16.65
N ALA A 97 -19.59 10.21 -16.74
CA ALA A 97 -20.56 9.63 -15.82
C ALA A 97 -19.89 9.31 -14.48
N GLN A 98 -20.57 9.67 -13.39
CA GLN A 98 -20.09 9.35 -12.05
C GLN A 98 -20.03 7.83 -11.85
N ASP A 99 -18.93 7.34 -11.34
CA ASP A 99 -18.77 5.95 -10.93
C ASP A 99 -18.67 5.88 -9.40
N VAL A 100 -19.76 5.48 -8.80
CA VAL A 100 -19.93 5.49 -7.34
C VAL A 100 -19.21 4.32 -6.66
N LEU A 101 -18.74 3.34 -7.45
CA LEU A 101 -18.23 2.06 -6.94
C LEU A 101 -16.76 1.79 -7.25
N SER A 102 -16.24 2.45 -8.27
CA SER A 102 -14.97 2.01 -8.80
C SER A 102 -13.80 2.44 -7.93
N ALA A 103 -13.04 1.45 -7.50
CA ALA A 103 -11.61 1.62 -7.30
C ALA A 103 -11.00 2.24 -8.58
N PRO A 104 -9.90 3.01 -8.48
CA PRO A 104 -9.25 3.55 -9.66
C PRO A 104 -9.04 2.47 -10.72
N HIS A 105 -9.54 2.67 -11.93
CA HIS A 105 -9.35 1.73 -13.04
C HIS A 105 -7.91 1.78 -13.58
N VAL A 106 -7.19 2.86 -13.28
CA VAL A 106 -5.81 3.09 -13.73
C VAL A 106 -4.89 2.99 -12.53
N VAL A 107 -3.91 2.13 -12.61
CA VAL A 107 -2.91 1.86 -11.59
C VAL A 107 -1.51 2.02 -12.16
N VAL A 108 -0.55 2.30 -11.31
CA VAL A 108 0.83 2.64 -11.71
C VAL A 108 1.84 1.60 -11.26
N THR A 109 1.58 0.91 -10.14
CA THR A 109 2.59 0.07 -9.47
C THR A 109 2.98 -1.16 -10.30
N ALA A 110 2.04 -1.84 -10.96
CA ALA A 110 2.33 -3.10 -11.63
C ALA A 110 3.37 -3.01 -12.76
N SER A 111 3.49 -1.85 -13.40
CA SER A 111 4.40 -1.63 -14.53
C SER A 111 5.17 -0.31 -14.46
N ARG A 112 5.08 0.39 -13.32
CA ARG A 112 5.59 1.77 -13.14
C ARG A 112 5.00 2.79 -14.11
N GLN A 113 3.85 2.46 -14.70
CA GLN A 113 3.10 3.27 -15.65
C GLN A 113 1.60 3.10 -15.45
N ALA A 114 0.84 4.12 -15.85
CA ALA A 114 -0.60 4.11 -15.76
C ALA A 114 -1.22 3.05 -16.69
N GLN A 115 -1.89 2.04 -16.13
CA GLN A 115 -2.52 0.93 -16.85
C GLN A 115 -3.91 0.62 -16.32
N ASP A 116 -4.76 0.07 -17.17
CA ASP A 116 -6.06 -0.46 -16.76
C ASP A 116 -5.90 -1.77 -15.97
N VAL A 117 -6.63 -1.92 -14.88
CA VAL A 117 -6.59 -3.12 -14.04
C VAL A 117 -6.91 -4.40 -14.84
N MET A 118 -7.79 -4.31 -15.85
CA MET A 118 -8.14 -5.44 -16.75
C MET A 118 -6.98 -5.87 -17.66
N GLU A 119 -5.99 -5.03 -17.87
CA GLU A 119 -4.82 -5.31 -18.71
C GLU A 119 -3.60 -5.76 -17.89
N LEU A 120 -3.71 -5.79 -16.56
CA LEU A 120 -2.60 -6.17 -15.69
C LEU A 120 -2.35 -7.67 -15.77
N PRO A 121 -1.09 -8.08 -15.96
CA PRO A 121 -0.73 -9.49 -16.01
C PRO A 121 -0.44 -10.10 -14.62
N VAL A 122 -0.58 -9.31 -13.54
CA VAL A 122 -0.35 -9.72 -12.15
C VAL A 122 -1.55 -9.40 -11.26
N SER A 123 -1.68 -10.14 -10.17
CA SER A 123 -2.76 -9.93 -9.19
C SER A 123 -2.56 -8.65 -8.41
N MET A 124 -3.54 -7.76 -8.46
CA MET A 124 -3.54 -6.48 -7.76
C MET A 124 -4.88 -6.19 -7.10
N SER A 125 -4.84 -5.58 -5.92
CA SER A 125 -5.99 -4.92 -5.28
C SER A 125 -5.79 -3.42 -5.29
N VAL A 126 -6.90 -2.68 -5.38
CA VAL A 126 -6.89 -1.22 -5.31
C VAL A 126 -7.94 -0.76 -4.31
N ILE A 127 -7.50 -0.05 -3.27
CA ILE A 127 -8.37 0.53 -2.24
C ILE A 127 -8.56 2.01 -2.56
N GLY A 128 -9.76 2.35 -2.97
CA GLY A 128 -10.11 3.73 -3.33
C GLY A 128 -10.39 4.63 -2.12
N PRO A 129 -10.42 5.96 -2.34
CA PRO A 129 -10.62 6.95 -1.27
C PRO A 129 -11.98 6.81 -0.57
N ARG A 130 -12.97 6.26 -1.26
CA ARG A 130 -14.28 6.00 -0.69
C ARG A 130 -14.24 4.88 0.35
N GLN A 131 -13.58 3.76 0.05
CA GLN A 131 -13.43 2.64 0.99
C GLN A 131 -12.69 3.08 2.27
N ILE A 132 -11.68 3.96 2.13
CA ILE A 132 -10.94 4.56 3.25
C ILE A 132 -11.86 5.45 4.08
N ARG A 133 -12.65 6.31 3.43
CA ARG A 133 -13.55 7.25 4.09
C ARG A 133 -14.71 6.54 4.78
N ASP A 134 -15.43 5.65 4.08
CA ASP A 134 -16.67 5.03 4.57
C ASP A 134 -16.40 4.12 5.79
N ARG A 135 -15.17 3.61 5.92
CA ARG A 135 -14.72 2.90 7.12
C ARG A 135 -14.18 3.81 8.22
N ALA A 136 -14.10 5.13 7.99
CA ALA A 136 -13.56 6.10 8.94
C ALA A 136 -12.19 5.69 9.53
N VAL A 137 -11.34 5.02 8.73
CA VAL A 137 -10.05 4.51 9.21
C VAL A 137 -9.09 5.65 9.54
N VAL A 138 -8.27 5.42 10.54
CA VAL A 138 -7.15 6.30 10.92
C VAL A 138 -5.79 5.62 10.69
N ASN A 139 -5.83 4.31 10.42
CA ASN A 139 -4.68 3.51 10.03
C ASN A 139 -5.05 2.69 8.77
N LEU A 140 -4.23 2.75 7.73
CA LEU A 140 -4.54 2.07 6.45
C LEU A 140 -4.62 0.56 6.55
N THR A 141 -3.96 -0.07 7.52
CA THR A 141 -4.08 -1.51 7.75
C THR A 141 -5.54 -1.94 7.98
N GLU A 142 -6.36 -1.06 8.59
CA GLU A 142 -7.78 -1.32 8.81
C GLU A 142 -8.57 -1.43 7.51
N ALA A 143 -8.21 -0.68 6.47
CA ALA A 143 -8.82 -0.80 5.15
C ALA A 143 -8.27 -2.03 4.38
N MET A 144 -6.97 -2.27 4.48
CA MET A 144 -6.30 -3.37 3.75
C MET A 144 -6.72 -4.76 4.22
N LYS A 145 -7.14 -4.93 5.48
CA LYS A 145 -7.68 -6.20 6.02
C LYS A 145 -8.90 -6.75 5.27
N TYR A 146 -9.53 -5.94 4.40
CA TYR A 146 -10.69 -6.34 3.61
C TYR A 146 -10.35 -6.77 2.19
N GLU A 147 -9.07 -6.78 1.84
CA GLU A 147 -8.60 -7.23 0.53
C GLU A 147 -8.26 -8.72 0.52
N PRO A 148 -8.49 -9.44 -0.60
CA PRO A 148 -8.13 -10.84 -0.72
C PRO A 148 -6.64 -11.06 -0.45
N GLY A 149 -6.29 -12.13 0.26
CA GLY A 149 -4.90 -12.49 0.54
C GLY A 149 -4.19 -11.60 1.53
N VAL A 150 -4.86 -10.58 2.11
CA VAL A 150 -4.25 -9.62 3.04
C VAL A 150 -4.71 -9.88 4.47
N SER A 151 -3.76 -9.96 5.38
CA SER A 151 -4.02 -10.05 6.82
C SER A 151 -2.97 -9.29 7.61
N THR A 152 -3.22 -9.06 8.89
CA THR A 152 -2.25 -8.42 9.80
C THR A 152 -2.14 -9.23 11.08
N VAL A 153 -0.95 -9.23 11.66
CA VAL A 153 -0.71 -9.72 13.03
C VAL A 153 0.16 -8.69 13.75
N ARG A 154 -0.36 -8.09 14.82
CA ARG A 154 0.30 -7.00 15.55
C ARG A 154 0.87 -5.89 14.64
N GLY A 155 0.08 -5.46 13.66
CA GLY A 155 0.48 -4.39 12.73
C GLY A 155 1.44 -4.81 11.60
N GLN A 156 2.01 -6.02 11.63
CA GLN A 156 2.74 -6.56 10.48
C GLN A 156 1.76 -6.98 9.38
N LEU A 157 1.92 -6.41 8.19
CA LEU A 157 1.10 -6.75 7.04
C LEU A 157 1.59 -8.05 6.41
N LYS A 158 0.67 -8.93 6.10
CA LYS A 158 0.91 -10.23 5.47
C LYS A 158 0.14 -10.33 4.17
N ILE A 159 0.83 -10.59 3.08
CA ILE A 159 0.22 -10.89 1.79
C ILE A 159 0.44 -12.36 1.51
N ARG A 160 -0.65 -13.10 1.22
CA ARG A 160 -0.67 -14.55 0.90
C ARG A 160 0.11 -15.42 1.90
N GLY A 161 0.18 -14.99 3.17
CA GLY A 161 0.89 -15.75 4.20
C GLY A 161 2.42 -15.79 4.08
N ALA A 162 3.04 -15.00 3.18
CA ALA A 162 4.49 -14.98 2.98
C ALA A 162 5.27 -14.63 4.26
N THR A 163 4.69 -13.81 5.14
CA THR A 163 5.27 -13.44 6.43
C THR A 163 4.56 -14.17 7.57
N GLY A 164 5.33 -14.76 8.50
CA GLY A 164 4.85 -15.16 9.83
C GLY A 164 4.87 -13.98 10.81
N TYR A 165 4.96 -14.27 12.10
CA TYR A 165 5.32 -13.27 13.10
C TYR A 165 6.84 -13.34 13.35
N THR A 166 7.52 -12.20 13.21
CA THR A 166 9.00 -12.11 13.26
C THR A 166 9.46 -11.10 14.32
N LEU A 167 8.80 -11.05 15.46
CA LEU A 167 9.10 -10.12 16.57
C LEU A 167 9.12 -8.63 16.17
N GLY A 168 8.43 -8.28 15.07
CA GLY A 168 8.39 -6.90 14.56
C GLY A 168 9.56 -6.52 13.65
N THR A 169 10.36 -7.48 13.19
CA THR A 169 11.49 -7.25 12.28
C THR A 169 11.25 -7.94 10.93
N GLY A 170 11.97 -7.53 9.89
CA GLY A 170 12.07 -8.26 8.64
C GLY A 170 10.76 -8.42 7.86
N ASP A 171 10.01 -7.34 7.63
CA ASP A 171 8.82 -7.39 6.79
C ASP A 171 9.16 -7.85 5.36
N ARG A 172 8.34 -8.78 4.83
CA ARG A 172 8.45 -9.30 3.46
C ARG A 172 7.53 -8.59 2.47
N THR A 173 6.87 -7.53 2.93
CA THR A 173 6.02 -6.65 2.14
C THR A 173 6.67 -5.28 2.05
N LEU A 174 6.93 -4.82 0.82
CA LEU A 174 7.49 -3.50 0.61
C LEU A 174 6.39 -2.44 0.67
N LEU A 175 6.52 -1.47 1.56
CA LEU A 175 5.68 -0.27 1.57
C LEU A 175 6.33 0.85 0.79
N MET A 176 5.53 1.54 -0.03
CA MET A 176 5.94 2.74 -0.76
C MET A 176 4.94 3.89 -0.56
N ILE A 177 5.43 5.12 -0.64
CA ILE A 177 4.61 6.33 -0.79
C ILE A 177 4.99 6.99 -2.12
N ASP A 178 4.01 7.18 -2.99
CA ASP A 178 4.20 7.73 -4.35
C ASP A 178 5.31 7.00 -5.15
N GLY A 179 5.48 5.67 -4.91
CA GLY A 179 6.48 4.84 -5.59
C GLY A 179 7.91 4.97 -5.06
N VAL A 180 8.09 5.49 -3.84
CA VAL A 180 9.37 5.52 -3.11
C VAL A 180 9.27 4.65 -1.86
N PRO A 181 10.24 3.76 -1.62
CA PRO A 181 10.23 2.87 -0.46
C PRO A 181 10.20 3.61 0.89
N LEU A 182 9.32 3.16 1.78
CA LEU A 182 9.20 3.60 3.17
C LEU A 182 9.34 2.39 4.09
N LEU A 183 10.55 1.93 4.28
CA LEU A 183 10.90 0.80 5.13
C LEU A 183 12.21 1.10 5.82
N GLY A 184 12.26 0.97 7.14
CA GLY A 184 13.50 1.10 7.90
C GLY A 184 14.52 0.03 7.49
N SER A 185 15.81 0.38 7.48
CA SER A 185 16.88 -0.57 7.17
C SER A 185 17.31 -1.35 8.41
N GLY A 186 17.19 -0.74 9.60
CA GLY A 186 17.55 -1.37 10.86
C GLY A 186 16.66 -2.57 11.15
N ALA A 187 15.40 -2.34 11.46
CA ALA A 187 14.46 -3.40 11.80
C ALA A 187 13.72 -3.98 10.58
N GLY A 188 13.74 -3.33 9.42
CA GLY A 188 12.98 -3.76 8.25
C GLY A 188 11.47 -3.77 8.50
N ASN A 189 10.94 -2.83 9.29
CA ASN A 189 9.53 -2.75 9.67
C ASN A 189 8.86 -1.48 9.13
N ILE A 190 7.51 -1.48 9.20
CA ILE A 190 6.66 -0.40 8.69
C ILE A 190 5.99 0.32 9.86
N THR A 191 6.09 1.65 9.88
CA THR A 191 5.35 2.51 10.82
C THR A 191 4.06 3.02 10.17
N TRP A 192 2.96 2.28 10.32
CA TRP A 192 1.68 2.60 9.68
C TRP A 192 1.04 3.89 10.19
N THR A 193 1.29 4.28 11.45
CA THR A 193 0.71 5.47 12.08
C THR A 193 1.20 6.78 11.51
N MET A 194 2.37 6.79 10.84
CA MET A 194 2.88 7.98 10.17
C MET A 194 2.21 8.27 8.82
N ILE A 195 1.42 7.34 8.28
CA ILE A 195 0.81 7.48 6.95
C ILE A 195 -0.31 8.55 7.01
N PRO A 196 -0.34 9.54 6.09
CA PRO A 196 -1.34 10.61 6.08
C PRO A 196 -2.67 10.12 5.46
N VAL A 197 -3.44 9.31 6.18
CA VAL A 197 -4.62 8.58 5.67
C VAL A 197 -5.64 9.50 5.00
N SER A 198 -5.88 10.71 5.51
CA SER A 198 -6.80 11.68 4.91
C SER A 198 -6.34 12.20 3.54
N GLU A 199 -5.03 12.15 3.28
CA GLU A 199 -4.41 12.59 2.02
C GLU A 199 -4.03 11.44 1.09
N VAL A 200 -4.49 10.23 1.38
CA VAL A 200 -4.37 9.10 0.46
C VAL A 200 -5.39 9.24 -0.66
N ASP A 201 -4.93 9.15 -1.89
CA ASP A 201 -5.76 9.08 -3.08
C ASP A 201 -6.28 7.65 -3.27
N HIS A 202 -5.36 6.69 -3.33
CA HIS A 202 -5.67 5.27 -3.31
C HIS A 202 -4.46 4.45 -2.87
N VAL A 203 -4.70 3.17 -2.58
CA VAL A 203 -3.65 2.20 -2.26
C VAL A 203 -3.65 1.10 -3.30
N GLU A 204 -2.50 0.80 -3.85
CA GLU A 204 -2.27 -0.30 -4.78
C GLU A 204 -1.51 -1.42 -4.08
N ILE A 205 -2.03 -2.65 -4.14
CA ILE A 205 -1.45 -3.82 -3.48
C ILE A 205 -1.14 -4.88 -4.54
N ILE A 206 0.14 -5.08 -4.87
CA ILE A 206 0.58 -6.21 -5.69
C ILE A 206 0.68 -7.43 -4.78
N ARG A 207 -0.06 -8.50 -5.10
CA ARG A 207 -0.14 -9.73 -4.31
C ARG A 207 0.81 -10.83 -4.78
N SER A 208 1.61 -10.59 -5.78
CA SER A 208 2.65 -11.49 -6.29
C SER A 208 4.04 -10.95 -5.97
N GLY A 209 5.09 -11.73 -6.21
CA GLY A 209 6.47 -11.27 -6.03
C GLY A 209 6.78 -10.02 -6.86
N GLY A 210 7.11 -8.92 -6.19
CA GLY A 210 7.42 -7.62 -6.81
C GLY A 210 8.90 -7.35 -6.98
N SER A 211 9.77 -8.30 -6.62
CA SER A 211 11.23 -8.05 -6.54
C SER A 211 11.87 -7.69 -7.89
N ALA A 212 11.31 -8.14 -9.00
CA ALA A 212 11.81 -7.80 -10.34
C ALA A 212 11.80 -6.29 -10.64
N LEU A 213 10.87 -5.54 -10.04
CA LEU A 213 10.80 -4.08 -10.20
C LEU A 213 11.28 -3.32 -8.95
N TYR A 214 11.03 -3.88 -7.76
CA TYR A 214 11.12 -3.16 -6.51
C TYR A 214 12.23 -3.66 -5.58
N GLY A 215 12.84 -4.82 -5.89
CA GLY A 215 14.00 -5.36 -5.18
C GLY A 215 13.68 -6.07 -3.88
N SER A 216 14.61 -6.02 -2.96
CA SER A 216 14.52 -6.61 -1.63
C SER A 216 13.27 -6.14 -0.88
N SER A 217 12.72 -6.98 0.02
CA SER A 217 11.49 -6.77 0.79
C SER A 217 10.18 -6.84 -0.01
N ALA A 218 10.23 -6.90 -1.35
CA ALA A 218 9.05 -7.15 -2.18
C ALA A 218 8.79 -8.65 -2.43
N LEU A 219 9.36 -9.51 -1.59
CA LEU A 219 9.26 -10.97 -1.68
C LEU A 219 7.82 -11.47 -1.51
N GLY A 220 7.09 -10.92 -0.55
CA GLY A 220 5.68 -11.25 -0.29
C GLY A 220 4.69 -10.39 -1.08
N GLY A 221 5.12 -9.23 -1.58
CA GLY A 221 4.28 -8.28 -2.31
C GLY A 221 4.68 -6.83 -2.09
N VAL A 222 3.92 -5.92 -2.71
CA VAL A 222 4.17 -4.47 -2.65
C VAL A 222 2.89 -3.73 -2.32
N VAL A 223 2.96 -2.79 -1.40
CA VAL A 223 1.90 -1.81 -1.11
C VAL A 223 2.40 -0.44 -1.50
N ASN A 224 1.75 0.22 -2.43
CA ASN A 224 2.06 1.58 -2.84
C ASN A 224 0.89 2.50 -2.48
N ILE A 225 1.16 3.49 -1.65
CA ILE A 225 0.21 4.50 -1.23
C ILE A 225 0.41 5.71 -2.12
N LEU A 226 -0.60 6.05 -2.90
CA LEU A 226 -0.58 7.25 -3.71
C LEU A 226 -1.27 8.39 -2.97
N THR A 227 -0.60 9.54 -2.89
CA THR A 227 -1.12 10.71 -2.19
C THR A 227 -1.85 11.64 -3.15
N LYS A 228 -2.87 12.34 -2.63
CA LYS A 228 -3.68 13.29 -3.39
C LYS A 228 -2.83 14.42 -3.96
N ASN A 229 -3.26 14.95 -5.09
CA ASN A 229 -2.87 16.27 -5.55
C ASN A 229 -3.79 17.33 -4.91
N ALA A 230 -3.31 18.55 -4.76
CA ALA A 230 -4.16 19.63 -4.27
C ALA A 230 -5.29 19.95 -5.28
N PRO A 231 -6.50 20.25 -4.81
CA PRO A 231 -7.62 20.68 -5.65
C PRO A 231 -7.32 22.03 -6.31
N ALA A 232 -8.08 22.39 -7.34
CA ALA A 232 -7.87 23.66 -8.05
C ALA A 232 -8.43 24.87 -7.33
N LYS A 233 -9.26 24.68 -6.32
CA LYS A 233 -9.71 25.76 -5.45
C LYS A 233 -9.07 25.59 -4.08
N PRO A 234 -8.73 26.70 -3.39
CA PRO A 234 -8.32 26.60 -2.01
C PRO A 234 -9.38 25.87 -1.20
N GLU A 235 -8.96 24.92 -0.41
CA GLU A 235 -9.83 24.09 0.41
C GLU A 235 -9.19 23.82 1.77
N THR A 236 -9.96 24.00 2.83
CA THR A 236 -9.55 23.58 4.17
C THR A 236 -10.48 22.47 4.64
N ARG A 237 -9.93 21.32 4.98
CA ARG A 237 -10.66 20.18 5.53
C ARG A 237 -10.31 20.02 7.00
N VAL A 238 -11.34 19.91 7.84
CA VAL A 238 -11.20 19.58 9.25
C VAL A 238 -11.97 18.30 9.51
N ARG A 239 -11.34 17.34 10.16
CA ARG A 239 -11.95 16.06 10.54
C ARG A 239 -11.59 15.74 11.98
N LEU A 240 -12.61 15.49 12.80
CA LEU A 240 -12.48 15.02 14.17
C LEU A 240 -13.10 13.63 14.27
N LYS A 241 -12.38 12.67 14.83
CA LYS A 241 -12.92 11.37 15.22
C LYS A 241 -12.71 11.19 16.72
N SER A 242 -13.80 11.00 17.46
CA SER A 242 -13.79 10.66 18.89
C SER A 242 -14.42 9.29 19.08
N GLY A 243 -13.88 8.52 20.00
CA GLY A 243 -14.44 7.22 20.30
C GLY A 243 -14.17 6.78 21.73
N VAL A 244 -14.89 5.72 22.12
CA VAL A 244 -14.87 5.14 23.46
C VAL A 244 -14.78 3.61 23.35
N TYR A 245 -13.89 3.01 24.11
CA TYR A 245 -13.81 1.56 24.28
C TYR A 245 -14.86 1.10 25.29
N SER A 246 -15.54 0.00 25.01
CA SER A 246 -16.45 -0.63 25.97
C SER A 246 -15.70 -1.16 27.18
N GLU A 247 -16.41 -1.39 28.27
CA GLU A 247 -15.88 -2.20 29.36
C GLU A 247 -15.78 -3.67 28.93
N PRO A 248 -14.80 -4.44 29.46
CA PRO A 248 -14.73 -5.87 29.25
C PRO A 248 -16.03 -6.58 29.66
N LYS A 249 -16.44 -7.60 28.89
CA LYS A 249 -17.60 -8.43 29.21
C LYS A 249 -17.47 -9.15 30.58
N TYR A 250 -16.24 -9.48 30.94
CA TYR A 250 -15.92 -10.16 32.18
C TYR A 250 -15.34 -9.16 33.18
N ARG A 251 -16.05 -8.91 34.28
CA ARG A 251 -15.65 -7.93 35.31
C ARG A 251 -14.24 -8.15 35.85
N GLN A 252 -13.80 -9.39 35.95
CA GLN A 252 -12.43 -9.73 36.38
C GLN A 252 -11.33 -9.25 35.44
N TRP A 253 -11.68 -8.84 34.20
CA TRP A 253 -10.75 -8.29 33.23
C TRP A 253 -10.72 -6.76 33.23
N GLU A 254 -11.55 -6.12 34.06
CA GLU A 254 -11.54 -4.67 34.24
C GLU A 254 -10.21 -4.25 34.87
N TRP A 255 -9.50 -3.37 34.17
CA TRP A 255 -8.21 -2.86 34.60
C TRP A 255 -8.24 -1.35 34.84
N ARG A 256 -9.35 -0.70 34.57
CA ARG A 256 -9.59 0.74 34.70
C ARG A 256 -11.01 0.99 35.21
N SER A 257 -11.21 2.13 35.89
CA SER A 257 -12.49 2.52 36.49
C SER A 257 -13.39 3.33 35.53
N GLN A 258 -12.85 3.80 34.42
CA GLN A 258 -13.58 4.59 33.38
C GLN A 258 -13.27 4.05 32.00
N PRO A 259 -14.23 4.12 31.06
CA PRO A 259 -13.99 3.74 29.66
C PRO A 259 -12.84 4.54 29.06
N GLY A 260 -11.97 3.86 28.30
CA GLY A 260 -10.88 4.53 27.57
C GLY A 260 -11.40 5.31 26.39
N LEU A 261 -10.82 6.47 26.17
CA LEU A 261 -11.15 7.37 25.07
C LEU A 261 -10.06 7.39 24.02
N TYR A 262 -10.44 7.71 22.79
CA TYR A 262 -9.50 8.07 21.75
C TYR A 262 -10.02 9.21 20.91
N ASN A 263 -9.11 10.08 20.47
CA ASN A 263 -9.41 11.26 19.70
C ASN A 263 -8.36 11.44 18.59
N TYR A 264 -8.84 11.71 17.37
CA TYR A 264 -8.01 12.00 16.21
C TYR A 264 -8.49 13.29 15.57
N LEU A 265 -7.59 14.24 15.38
CA LEU A 265 -7.85 15.50 14.69
C LEU A 265 -7.00 15.56 13.43
N ASP A 266 -7.63 15.80 12.30
CA ASP A 266 -6.98 16.10 11.02
C ASP A 266 -7.39 17.49 10.55
N VAL A 267 -6.41 18.32 10.18
CA VAL A 267 -6.61 19.61 9.52
C VAL A 267 -5.72 19.64 8.29
N THR A 268 -6.31 19.74 7.13
CA THR A 268 -5.58 19.90 5.85
C THR A 268 -5.98 21.20 5.19
N HIS A 269 -5.00 21.98 4.77
CA HIS A 269 -5.19 23.10 3.85
C HIS A 269 -4.50 22.81 2.53
N SER A 270 -5.22 22.99 1.44
CA SER A 270 -4.72 22.77 0.08
C SER A 270 -5.09 23.93 -0.82
N ARG A 271 -4.18 24.31 -1.72
CA ARG A 271 -4.41 25.42 -2.66
C ARG A 271 -3.58 25.31 -3.93
N PRO A 272 -4.11 25.82 -5.05
CA PRO A 272 -3.29 26.12 -6.22
C PRO A 272 -2.45 27.36 -6.00
N ILE A 273 -1.28 27.43 -6.62
CA ILE A 273 -0.33 28.55 -6.59
C ILE A 273 0.14 28.77 -8.04
N GLY A 274 -0.62 29.54 -8.82
CA GLY A 274 -0.41 29.61 -10.28
C GLY A 274 -0.54 28.22 -10.92
N ASN A 275 0.44 27.80 -11.70
CA ASN A 275 0.50 26.45 -12.29
C ASN A 275 0.93 25.34 -11.29
N HIS A 276 1.27 25.71 -10.07
CA HIS A 276 1.71 24.83 -9.02
C HIS A 276 0.59 24.50 -8.06
N SER A 277 0.77 23.53 -7.21
CA SER A 277 -0.20 23.22 -6.15
C SER A 277 0.48 22.72 -4.89
N ALA A 278 -0.12 23.02 -3.74
CA ALA A 278 0.41 22.58 -2.46
C ALA A 278 -0.71 22.18 -1.51
N TRP A 279 -0.41 21.27 -0.62
CA TRP A 279 -1.22 21.00 0.57
C TRP A 279 -0.32 20.76 1.79
N ILE A 280 -0.86 21.10 2.94
CA ILE A 280 -0.26 20.80 4.25
C ILE A 280 -1.32 20.22 5.17
N ARG A 281 -0.95 19.20 5.92
CA ARG A 281 -1.81 18.50 6.88
C ARG A 281 -1.15 18.50 8.26
N PHE A 282 -1.95 18.77 9.27
CA PHE A 282 -1.65 18.52 10.68
C PHE A 282 -2.55 17.41 11.19
N HIS A 283 -1.99 16.44 11.92
CA HIS A 283 -2.73 15.37 12.57
C HIS A 283 -2.29 15.22 14.01
N LYS A 284 -3.26 15.10 14.92
CA LYS A 284 -3.07 14.73 16.32
C LYS A 284 -3.83 13.47 16.61
N ALA A 285 -3.15 12.48 17.19
CA ALA A 285 -3.75 11.25 17.67
C ALA A 285 -3.51 11.13 19.18
N LYS A 286 -4.56 10.85 19.94
CA LYS A 286 -4.47 10.50 21.37
C LYS A 286 -5.43 9.38 21.67
N SER A 287 -4.96 8.32 22.29
CA SER A 287 -5.74 7.15 22.68
C SER A 287 -5.29 6.63 24.04
N ASP A 288 -6.25 6.31 24.91
CA ASP A 288 -5.97 5.61 26.16
C ASP A 288 -5.71 4.11 25.95
N GLY A 289 -6.04 3.60 24.73
CA GLY A 289 -5.99 2.19 24.42
C GLY A 289 -7.12 1.37 25.04
N TYR A 290 -7.33 0.16 24.51
CA TYR A 290 -8.28 -0.81 25.09
C TYR A 290 -7.66 -1.69 26.19
N LYS A 291 -6.34 -1.71 26.30
CA LYS A 291 -5.57 -2.41 27.33
C LYS A 291 -4.60 -1.46 28.01
N ARG A 292 -4.11 -1.80 29.19
CA ARG A 292 -3.30 -0.92 30.05
C ARG A 292 -2.09 -0.35 29.31
N GLN A 293 -1.36 -1.20 28.59
CA GLN A 293 -0.24 -0.80 27.75
C GLN A 293 -0.66 -0.73 26.28
N GLY A 294 -1.64 0.13 25.96
CA GLY A 294 -2.15 0.36 24.62
C GLY A 294 -2.32 1.84 24.26
N TRP A 295 -1.89 2.76 25.13
CA TRP A 295 -2.03 4.18 24.89
C TRP A 295 -1.06 4.72 23.83
N LEU A 296 -1.48 5.78 23.15
CA LEU A 296 -0.75 6.49 22.10
C LEU A 296 -0.96 7.99 22.24
N ASP A 297 0.11 8.76 22.09
CA ASP A 297 0.08 10.20 21.86
C ASP A 297 1.00 10.53 20.69
N ALA A 298 0.44 10.98 19.56
CA ALA A 298 1.20 11.22 18.35
C ALA A 298 0.81 12.52 17.65
N ASN A 299 1.80 13.13 17.00
CA ASN A 299 1.63 14.30 16.14
C ASN A 299 2.25 14.00 14.79
N ASN A 300 1.61 14.45 13.72
CA ASN A 300 2.11 14.29 12.36
C ASN A 300 1.87 15.57 11.56
N ILE A 301 2.91 16.04 10.89
CA ILE A 301 2.83 17.15 9.93
C ILE A 301 3.29 16.60 8.58
N THR A 302 2.43 16.73 7.59
CA THR A 302 2.71 16.24 6.23
C THR A 302 2.41 17.33 5.22
N GLY A 303 3.22 17.45 4.19
CA GLY A 303 2.98 18.39 3.11
C GLY A 303 3.46 17.86 1.77
N LYS A 304 2.84 18.32 0.70
CA LYS A 304 3.24 18.05 -0.68
C LYS A 304 3.12 19.31 -1.52
N VAL A 305 4.15 19.57 -2.30
CA VAL A 305 4.16 20.66 -3.30
C VAL A 305 4.40 20.02 -4.65
N LYS A 306 3.58 20.35 -5.63
CA LYS A 306 3.74 19.94 -7.03
C LYS A 306 4.05 21.17 -7.86
N PHE A 307 5.13 21.10 -8.63
CA PHE A 307 5.58 22.11 -9.55
C PHE A 307 5.32 21.63 -10.99
N ASN A 308 4.64 22.43 -11.77
CA ASN A 308 4.45 22.22 -13.19
C ASN A 308 5.21 23.31 -13.96
N PHE A 309 6.15 22.91 -14.80
CA PHE A 309 6.98 23.79 -15.62
C PHE A 309 6.65 23.55 -17.12
N GLY A 310 5.42 23.90 -17.50
CA GLY A 310 4.87 23.56 -18.79
C GLY A 310 4.49 22.06 -18.88
N GLU A 311 4.37 21.54 -20.09
CA GLU A 311 3.88 20.18 -20.32
C GLU A 311 4.96 19.10 -20.17
N ARG A 312 6.23 19.48 -20.31
CA ARG A 312 7.35 18.52 -20.36
C ARG A 312 8.05 18.26 -19.03
N TYR A 313 7.91 19.19 -18.08
CA TYR A 313 8.64 19.08 -16.82
C TYR A 313 7.68 19.24 -15.65
N ASN A 314 7.74 18.32 -14.73
CA ASN A 314 7.08 18.45 -13.45
C ASN A 314 7.95 17.90 -12.32
N ALA A 315 7.81 18.51 -11.16
CA ALA A 315 8.47 18.07 -9.95
C ALA A 315 7.47 17.99 -8.79
N SER A 316 7.78 17.21 -7.79
CA SER A 316 7.05 17.25 -6.53
C SER A 316 8.00 17.02 -5.36
N LEU A 317 7.70 17.68 -4.25
CA LEU A 317 8.34 17.47 -2.96
C LEU A 317 7.27 17.05 -1.96
N PHE A 318 7.55 15.99 -1.23
CA PHE A 318 6.72 15.48 -0.16
C PHE A 318 7.56 15.45 1.12
N ALA A 319 7.00 15.93 2.22
CA ALA A 319 7.63 15.91 3.52
C ALA A 319 6.64 15.40 4.56
N ASN A 320 7.09 14.50 5.43
CA ASN A 320 6.27 13.93 6.50
C ASN A 320 7.12 13.85 7.78
N TYR A 321 6.74 14.62 8.78
CA TYR A 321 7.32 14.58 10.12
C TYR A 321 6.32 13.95 11.09
N TYR A 322 6.74 12.92 11.80
CA TYR A 322 5.94 12.18 12.78
C TYR A 322 6.68 12.12 14.10
N ALA A 323 5.97 12.39 15.19
CA ALA A 323 6.50 12.27 16.56
C ALA A 323 5.46 11.59 17.43
N ASP A 324 5.88 10.58 18.20
CA ASP A 324 4.99 9.82 19.05
C ASP A 324 5.58 9.43 20.41
N LYS A 325 4.66 9.22 21.36
CA LYS A 325 4.88 8.43 22.56
C LYS A 325 3.84 7.34 22.60
N THR A 326 4.27 6.11 22.81
CA THR A 326 3.35 4.97 22.83
C THR A 326 3.76 3.96 23.89
N ALA A 327 2.78 3.37 24.52
CA ALA A 327 2.99 2.31 25.49
C ALA A 327 3.76 1.14 24.86
N LEU A 328 4.66 0.55 25.62
CA LEU A 328 5.42 -0.62 25.22
C LEU A 328 4.80 -1.87 25.86
N ALA A 329 3.94 -2.58 25.11
CA ALA A 329 3.32 -3.82 25.55
C ALA A 329 3.90 -5.02 24.83
N SER A 330 4.58 -5.89 25.55
CA SER A 330 5.09 -7.16 24.99
C SER A 330 4.01 -8.24 24.99
N GLN A 331 3.27 -8.40 26.09
CA GLN A 331 2.26 -9.43 26.31
C GLN A 331 1.30 -9.06 27.44
N TRP A 332 0.28 -9.89 27.66
CA TRP A 332 -0.60 -9.76 28.83
C TRP A 332 0.06 -10.26 30.13
N LYS A 333 -0.46 -9.83 31.28
CA LYS A 333 -0.01 -10.27 32.59
C LYS A 333 -0.19 -11.78 32.77
N ASN A 334 -1.40 -12.27 32.50
CA ASN A 334 -1.79 -13.68 32.50
C ASN A 334 -3.18 -13.84 31.89
N SER A 335 -3.66 -15.08 31.74
CA SER A 335 -4.98 -15.36 31.16
C SER A 335 -6.17 -14.86 32.00
N ALA A 336 -5.99 -14.63 33.32
CA ALA A 336 -7.03 -14.05 34.18
C ALA A 336 -7.07 -12.51 34.07
N ASN A 337 -5.99 -11.89 33.58
CA ASN A 337 -5.84 -10.44 33.42
C ASN A 337 -5.28 -10.10 32.04
N PRO A 338 -6.02 -10.40 30.93
CA PRO A 338 -5.48 -10.32 29.57
C PRO A 338 -5.35 -8.89 29.03
N PHE A 339 -5.92 -7.90 29.71
CA PHE A 339 -5.81 -6.47 29.36
C PHE A 339 -4.81 -5.71 30.23
N SER A 340 -4.17 -6.38 31.19
CA SER A 340 -3.12 -5.81 32.05
C SER A 340 -1.74 -6.24 31.55
N SER A 341 -0.73 -5.39 31.73
CA SER A 341 0.67 -5.70 31.48
C SER A 341 1.27 -6.54 32.62
N PRO A 342 2.38 -7.25 32.38
CA PRO A 342 3.18 -7.86 33.41
C PRO A 342 3.57 -6.85 34.50
N SER A 343 3.80 -7.34 35.72
CA SER A 343 4.22 -6.47 36.82
C SER A 343 5.64 -5.93 36.58
N GLY A 344 5.80 -4.61 36.76
CA GLY A 344 7.05 -3.89 36.49
C GLY A 344 7.16 -3.33 35.07
N GLU A 345 6.19 -3.61 34.15
CA GLU A 345 6.13 -3.04 32.81
C GLU A 345 4.98 -2.02 32.67
N GLU A 346 4.32 -1.67 33.75
CA GLU A 346 3.10 -0.86 33.73
C GLU A 346 3.32 0.56 33.16
N ASP A 347 4.54 1.07 33.31
CA ASP A 347 4.92 2.42 32.90
C ASP A 347 5.89 2.45 31.71
N ASP A 348 6.16 1.29 31.12
CA ASP A 348 7.06 1.18 29.97
C ASP A 348 6.46 1.86 28.72
N TYR A 349 7.26 2.67 28.05
CA TYR A 349 6.85 3.33 26.83
C TYR A 349 8.01 3.54 25.85
N THR A 350 7.69 3.86 24.62
CA THR A 350 8.64 4.34 23.61
C THR A 350 8.28 5.75 23.19
N GLU A 351 9.28 6.54 22.87
CA GLU A 351 9.10 7.81 22.19
C GLU A 351 10.00 7.87 20.95
N GLY A 352 9.53 8.58 19.92
CA GLY A 352 10.32 8.67 18.70
C GLY A 352 9.88 9.76 17.75
N THR A 353 10.77 10.06 16.83
CA THR A 353 10.54 10.96 15.70
C THR A 353 10.95 10.30 14.39
N LYS A 354 10.23 10.62 13.33
CA LYS A 354 10.51 10.13 11.98
C LYS A 354 10.32 11.28 10.99
N LEU A 355 11.30 11.47 10.14
CA LEU A 355 11.25 12.44 9.04
C LEU A 355 11.39 11.69 7.72
N HIS A 356 10.43 11.85 6.82
CA HIS A 356 10.48 11.29 5.49
C HIS A 356 10.34 12.41 4.44
N LEU A 357 11.35 12.55 3.62
CA LEU A 357 11.39 13.53 2.52
C LEU A 357 11.48 12.79 1.20
N ASN A 358 10.61 13.11 0.23
CA ASN A 358 10.66 12.58 -1.12
C ASN A 358 10.72 13.71 -2.13
N GLY A 359 11.55 13.56 -3.14
CA GLY A 359 11.65 14.41 -4.30
C GLY A 359 11.43 13.61 -5.59
N PHE A 360 10.65 14.18 -6.50
CA PHE A 360 10.40 13.62 -7.83
C PHE A 360 10.65 14.69 -8.87
N PHE A 361 11.25 14.29 -9.99
CA PHE A 361 11.36 15.11 -11.18
C PHE A 361 11.08 14.24 -12.41
N ASN A 362 10.11 14.66 -13.21
CA ASN A 362 9.76 13.99 -14.45
C ASN A 362 10.07 14.90 -15.63
N MET A 363 10.71 14.35 -16.64
CA MET A 363 11.07 15.03 -17.87
C MET A 363 10.58 14.23 -19.08
N ILE A 364 9.64 14.78 -19.83
CA ILE A 364 9.16 14.20 -21.09
C ILE A 364 10.11 14.63 -22.19
N LEU A 365 10.99 13.73 -22.63
CA LEU A 365 11.95 13.98 -23.72
C LEU A 365 11.26 14.04 -25.09
N SER A 366 10.28 13.17 -25.28
CA SER A 366 9.44 13.11 -26.49
C SER A 366 8.07 12.54 -26.13
N ASP A 367 7.13 12.51 -27.06
CA ASP A 367 5.84 11.84 -26.94
C ASP A 367 5.95 10.37 -26.49
N LYS A 368 7.10 9.73 -26.76
CA LYS A 368 7.36 8.31 -26.48
C LYS A 368 8.38 8.03 -25.38
N THR A 369 9.03 9.06 -24.82
CA THR A 369 10.13 8.85 -23.87
C THR A 369 10.03 9.80 -22.68
N VAL A 370 10.06 9.24 -21.49
CA VAL A 370 10.09 9.99 -20.21
C VAL A 370 11.25 9.52 -19.36
N ILE A 371 11.92 10.47 -18.70
CA ILE A 371 12.88 10.22 -17.62
C ILE A 371 12.25 10.64 -16.31
N LYS A 372 12.39 9.80 -15.30
CA LYS A 372 11.96 10.10 -13.93
C LYS A 372 13.14 9.97 -12.98
N LEU A 373 13.35 11.02 -12.18
CA LEU A 373 14.31 11.02 -11.09
C LEU A 373 13.54 10.98 -9.79
N LYS A 374 13.96 10.11 -8.87
CA LYS A 374 13.39 10.03 -7.53
C LYS A 374 14.51 10.06 -6.51
N GLY A 375 14.29 10.74 -5.42
CA GLY A 375 15.19 10.74 -4.28
C GLY A 375 14.39 10.75 -2.98
N SER A 376 14.90 10.10 -1.95
CA SER A 376 14.33 10.23 -0.62
C SER A 376 15.36 10.17 0.48
N MET A 377 14.99 10.77 1.61
CA MET A 377 15.66 10.66 2.89
C MET A 377 14.64 10.20 3.92
N TYR A 378 15.01 9.21 4.72
CA TYR A 378 14.23 8.74 5.85
C TYR A 378 15.11 8.70 7.08
N ASP A 379 14.73 9.48 8.08
CA ASP A 379 15.44 9.63 9.34
C ASP A 379 14.54 9.15 10.46
N VAL A 380 15.05 8.29 11.33
CA VAL A 380 14.31 7.67 12.44
C VAL A 380 15.14 7.76 13.70
N TRP A 381 14.55 8.36 14.70
CA TRP A 381 15.05 8.28 16.07
C TRP A 381 13.94 7.73 16.96
N TRP A 382 14.25 6.75 17.80
CA TRP A 382 13.37 6.34 18.88
C TRP A 382 14.15 5.82 20.09
N GLN A 383 13.53 5.89 21.24
CA GLN A 383 14.05 5.38 22.49
C GLN A 383 12.94 4.67 23.28
N SER A 384 13.26 3.54 23.90
CA SER A 384 12.39 2.91 24.90
C SER A 384 12.77 3.40 26.30
N HIS A 385 11.75 3.56 27.13
CA HIS A 385 11.87 3.86 28.55
C HIS A 385 11.24 2.68 29.29
N SER A 386 12.09 1.84 29.86
CA SER A 386 11.68 0.64 30.59
C SER A 386 12.58 0.46 31.80
N ALA A 387 11.99 -0.03 32.89
CA ALA A 387 12.73 -0.30 34.14
C ALA A 387 13.84 -1.35 33.93
N THR A 388 13.73 -2.20 32.91
CA THR A 388 14.64 -3.32 32.67
C THR A 388 15.55 -3.14 31.46
N ASN A 389 15.22 -2.24 30.52
CA ASN A 389 15.97 -2.16 29.27
C ASN A 389 15.73 -0.83 28.53
N ASP A 390 16.75 0.02 28.51
CA ASP A 390 16.78 1.28 27.78
C ASP A 390 17.38 1.04 26.39
N ASN A 391 16.53 0.91 25.36
CA ASN A 391 16.95 0.72 23.98
C ASN A 391 16.71 2.00 23.16
N GLY A 392 17.51 2.21 22.13
CA GLY A 392 17.34 3.33 21.23
C GLY A 392 17.99 3.08 19.86
N ILE A 393 17.44 3.74 18.86
CA ILE A 393 17.89 3.68 17.48
C ILE A 393 17.94 5.10 16.90
N ASP A 394 19.01 5.36 16.16
CA ASP A 394 19.18 6.50 15.27
C ASP A 394 19.52 5.92 13.89
N GLU A 395 18.60 6.07 12.93
CA GLU A 395 18.72 5.51 11.58
C GLU A 395 18.54 6.62 10.54
N GLN A 396 19.46 6.69 9.60
CA GLN A 396 19.40 7.57 8.45
C GLN A 396 19.48 6.74 7.16
N LYS A 397 18.49 6.87 6.28
CA LYS A 397 18.43 6.17 5.01
C LYS A 397 18.30 7.14 3.85
N GLY A 398 19.10 6.91 2.80
CA GLY A 398 19.04 7.57 1.51
C GLY A 398 18.56 6.61 0.41
N TYR A 399 17.78 7.12 -0.54
CA TYR A 399 17.34 6.39 -1.73
C TYR A 399 17.45 7.30 -2.94
N GLY A 400 17.96 6.76 -4.05
CA GLY A 400 17.99 7.43 -5.35
C GLY A 400 17.63 6.48 -6.49
N GLU A 401 16.82 6.93 -7.44
CA GLU A 401 16.44 6.17 -8.64
C GLU A 401 16.42 7.06 -9.86
N ILE A 402 17.03 6.57 -10.94
CA ILE A 402 16.90 7.11 -12.30
C ILE A 402 16.19 6.07 -13.13
N LEU A 403 15.07 6.44 -13.74
CA LEU A 403 14.25 5.57 -14.56
C LEU A 403 14.01 6.23 -15.92
N ILE A 404 14.18 5.47 -16.98
CA ILE A 404 13.77 5.84 -18.35
C ILE A 404 12.66 4.90 -18.79
N SER A 405 11.63 5.44 -19.40
CA SER A 405 10.56 4.67 -20.01
C SER A 405 10.34 5.16 -21.43
N THR A 406 10.33 4.23 -22.39
CA THR A 406 10.19 4.56 -23.82
C THR A 406 9.26 3.57 -24.51
N THR A 407 8.48 4.08 -25.47
CA THR A 407 7.62 3.28 -26.33
C THR A 407 8.27 3.11 -27.70
N LEU A 408 8.56 1.88 -28.08
CA LEU A 408 9.11 1.52 -29.39
C LEU A 408 7.97 1.08 -30.33
N GLY A 409 7.84 1.76 -31.43
CA GLY A 409 6.69 1.55 -32.32
C GLY A 409 5.37 1.91 -31.66
N GLN A 410 4.36 1.02 -31.77
CA GLN A 410 3.02 1.18 -31.17
C GLN A 410 2.70 0.12 -30.10
N SER A 411 3.55 -0.90 -29.96
CA SER A 411 3.22 -2.10 -29.21
C SER A 411 4.23 -2.48 -28.13
N THR A 412 5.45 -1.94 -28.17
CA THR A 412 6.52 -2.31 -27.24
C THR A 412 6.84 -1.14 -26.33
N GLN A 413 6.79 -1.35 -25.03
CA GLN A 413 7.18 -0.37 -24.04
C GLN A 413 8.31 -0.94 -23.18
N ILE A 414 9.40 -0.18 -23.04
CA ILE A 414 10.56 -0.56 -22.26
C ILE A 414 10.72 0.43 -21.11
N THR A 415 10.90 -0.11 -19.92
CA THR A 415 11.24 0.66 -18.71
C THR A 415 12.53 0.09 -18.14
N ALA A 416 13.54 0.93 -17.95
CA ALA A 416 14.82 0.56 -17.34
C ALA A 416 15.21 1.58 -16.29
N GLY A 417 15.95 1.14 -15.27
CA GLY A 417 16.39 2.06 -14.23
C GLY A 417 17.55 1.53 -13.40
N VAL A 418 18.18 2.46 -12.69
CA VAL A 418 19.21 2.19 -11.70
C VAL A 418 18.79 2.76 -10.36
N VAL A 419 19.12 2.05 -9.28
CA VAL A 419 18.74 2.40 -7.91
C VAL A 419 19.95 2.32 -7.03
N GLY A 420 20.11 3.29 -6.12
CA GLY A 420 21.05 3.26 -5.02
C GLY A 420 20.33 3.49 -3.70
N GLN A 421 20.69 2.74 -2.67
CA GLN A 421 20.19 2.94 -1.31
C GLN A 421 21.36 2.88 -0.34
N THR A 422 21.35 3.75 0.66
CA THR A 422 22.34 3.75 1.76
C THR A 422 21.61 3.85 3.08
N ALA A 423 22.14 3.21 4.12
CA ALA A 423 21.68 3.47 5.48
C ALA A 423 22.85 3.52 6.45
N LYS A 424 22.68 4.33 7.50
CA LYS A 424 23.54 4.36 8.69
C LYS A 424 22.64 4.16 9.90
N ILE A 425 23.02 3.24 10.75
CA ILE A 425 22.22 2.81 11.89
C ILE A 425 23.12 2.84 13.11
N ARG A 426 22.65 3.46 14.18
CA ARG A 426 23.26 3.43 15.52
C ARG A 426 22.21 2.90 16.48
N ALA A 427 22.46 1.76 17.08
CA ALA A 427 21.48 1.14 17.96
C ALA A 427 22.15 0.43 19.14
N ARG A 428 21.56 0.59 20.34
CA ARG A 428 22.07 -0.11 21.52
C ARG A 428 21.87 -1.62 21.43
N VAL A 429 20.78 -2.05 20.77
CA VAL A 429 20.40 -3.48 20.69
C VAL A 429 21.15 -4.26 19.65
N TYR A 430 21.65 -3.66 18.57
CA TYR A 430 22.37 -4.35 17.49
C TYR A 430 23.64 -3.66 17.00
N GLY A 431 24.08 -2.59 17.69
CA GLY A 431 25.33 -1.92 17.36
C GLY A 431 25.21 -0.88 16.25
N ASP A 432 26.35 -0.40 15.81
CA ASP A 432 26.48 0.59 14.75
C ASP A 432 26.82 -0.12 13.45
N HIS A 433 25.96 0.05 12.44
CA HIS A 433 26.09 -0.61 11.14
C HIS A 433 25.78 0.35 10.00
N SER A 434 26.34 0.04 8.84
CA SER A 434 26.02 0.71 7.57
C SER A 434 25.56 -0.29 6.53
N SER A 435 24.74 0.16 5.59
CA SER A 435 24.38 -0.65 4.45
C SER A 435 24.36 0.14 3.15
N LEU A 436 24.70 -0.54 2.05
CA LEU A 436 24.64 -0.03 0.69
C LEU A 436 23.99 -1.07 -0.20
N SER A 437 23.01 -0.67 -1.02
CA SER A 437 22.55 -1.49 -2.13
C SER A 437 22.61 -0.74 -3.45
N MET A 438 22.93 -1.46 -4.51
CA MET A 438 22.94 -0.99 -5.89
C MET A 438 22.19 -1.96 -6.75
N ALA A 439 21.29 -1.45 -7.60
CA ALA A 439 20.50 -2.28 -8.48
C ALA A 439 20.32 -1.66 -9.85
N ALA A 440 20.19 -2.55 -10.85
CA ALA A 440 19.70 -2.22 -12.18
C ALA A 440 18.55 -3.13 -12.54
N TYR A 441 17.57 -2.60 -13.25
CA TYR A 441 16.42 -3.37 -13.71
C TYR A 441 15.99 -2.95 -15.11
N ILE A 442 15.35 -3.90 -15.80
CA ILE A 442 14.70 -3.66 -17.09
C ILE A 442 13.38 -4.42 -17.12
N GLN A 443 12.38 -3.82 -17.72
CA GLN A 443 11.10 -4.44 -18.02
C GLN A 443 10.69 -4.07 -19.44
N ALA A 444 10.19 -5.05 -20.18
CA ALA A 444 9.57 -4.87 -21.49
C ALA A 444 8.11 -5.33 -21.42
N GLN A 445 7.21 -4.49 -21.90
CA GLN A 445 5.82 -4.83 -22.13
C GLN A 445 5.58 -4.87 -23.63
N GLN A 446 5.13 -6.01 -24.14
CA GLN A 446 4.80 -6.23 -25.53
C GLN A 446 3.31 -6.48 -25.69
N ARG A 447 2.64 -5.62 -26.45
CA ARG A 447 1.27 -5.89 -26.91
C ARG A 447 1.31 -6.68 -28.22
N ILE A 448 0.62 -7.80 -28.26
CA ILE A 448 0.53 -8.69 -29.42
C ILE A 448 -0.93 -8.69 -29.90
N GLY A 449 -1.17 -7.97 -30.99
CA GLY A 449 -2.52 -7.67 -31.42
C GLY A 449 -3.28 -6.82 -30.41
N LYS A 450 -4.61 -7.01 -30.33
CA LYS A 450 -5.49 -6.23 -29.41
C LYS A 450 -5.79 -6.93 -28.09
N LYS A 451 -5.38 -8.21 -27.94
CA LYS A 451 -5.86 -9.07 -26.86
C LYS A 451 -4.77 -9.59 -25.92
N LEU A 452 -3.54 -9.65 -26.39
CA LEU A 452 -2.47 -10.27 -25.60
C LEU A 452 -1.43 -9.22 -25.19
N THR A 453 -1.09 -9.21 -23.92
CA THR A 453 0.00 -8.41 -23.35
C THR A 453 0.98 -9.33 -22.65
N LEU A 454 2.25 -9.26 -23.05
CA LEU A 454 3.36 -9.98 -22.41
C LEU A 454 4.24 -8.97 -21.69
N ASN A 455 4.50 -9.21 -20.41
CA ASN A 455 5.48 -8.48 -19.62
C ASN A 455 6.65 -9.39 -19.27
N THR A 456 7.86 -8.92 -19.53
CA THR A 456 9.09 -9.59 -19.11
C THR A 456 9.96 -8.59 -18.39
N GLY A 457 10.64 -9.03 -17.35
CA GLY A 457 11.51 -8.13 -16.58
C GLY A 457 12.57 -8.88 -15.82
N ALA A 458 13.62 -8.17 -15.45
CA ALA A 458 14.66 -8.67 -14.57
C ALA A 458 15.27 -7.52 -13.78
N ARG A 459 15.71 -7.82 -12.55
CA ARG A 459 16.47 -6.93 -11.68
C ARG A 459 17.66 -7.67 -11.14
N MET A 460 18.81 -7.01 -11.15
CA MET A 460 20.01 -7.44 -10.46
C MET A 460 20.29 -6.45 -9.33
N GLU A 461 20.54 -6.95 -8.14
CA GLU A 461 20.83 -6.11 -6.97
C GLU A 461 21.96 -6.72 -6.16
N THR A 462 22.92 -5.88 -5.76
CA THR A 462 24.02 -6.23 -4.86
C THR A 462 23.83 -5.47 -3.56
N TYR A 463 24.03 -6.14 -2.44
CA TYR A 463 23.83 -5.61 -1.10
C TYR A 463 25.10 -5.78 -0.25
N PHE A 464 25.47 -4.72 0.48
CA PHE A 464 26.62 -4.67 1.38
C PHE A 464 26.16 -4.27 2.78
N VAL A 465 26.82 -4.84 3.79
CA VAL A 465 26.73 -4.44 5.20
C VAL A 465 28.14 -4.24 5.70
N ASP A 466 28.42 -3.07 6.31
CA ASP A 466 29.74 -2.69 6.83
C ASP A 466 30.87 -2.88 5.81
N ASP A 467 30.60 -2.47 4.56
CA ASP A 467 31.47 -2.60 3.39
C ASP A 467 31.71 -4.05 2.91
N GLU A 468 31.17 -5.05 3.58
CA GLU A 468 31.24 -6.46 3.15
C GLU A 468 30.03 -6.83 2.29
N LYS A 469 30.28 -7.57 1.18
CA LYS A 469 29.22 -8.05 0.30
C LYS A 469 28.40 -9.12 1.00
N LEU A 470 27.13 -8.82 1.29
CA LEU A 470 26.22 -9.76 1.92
C LEU A 470 25.51 -10.65 0.89
N ASP A 471 25.05 -10.08 -0.23
CA ASP A 471 24.25 -10.82 -1.23
C ASP A 471 24.34 -10.19 -2.61
N GLU A 472 24.09 -11.03 -3.63
CA GLU A 472 23.82 -10.63 -5.02
C GLU A 472 22.66 -11.44 -5.55
N SER A 473 21.62 -10.76 -6.00
CA SER A 473 20.38 -11.39 -6.40
C SER A 473 19.95 -11.00 -7.79
N LEU A 474 19.50 -11.99 -8.57
CA LEU A 474 18.81 -11.81 -9.84
C LEU A 474 17.33 -12.21 -9.66
N ALA A 475 16.42 -11.30 -9.98
CA ALA A 475 14.98 -11.50 -9.90
C ALA A 475 14.33 -11.36 -11.28
N PRO A 476 14.16 -12.43 -12.05
CA PRO A 476 13.43 -12.44 -13.30
C PRO A 476 11.92 -12.52 -13.07
N GLN A 477 11.15 -12.01 -14.03
CA GLN A 477 9.69 -12.09 -14.09
C GLN A 477 9.21 -12.23 -15.53
N ILE A 478 8.19 -13.06 -15.72
CA ILE A 478 7.39 -13.14 -16.94
C ILE A 478 5.92 -13.15 -16.56
N ALA A 479 5.12 -12.38 -17.25
CA ALA A 479 3.70 -12.29 -16.96
C ALA A 479 2.90 -12.02 -18.23
N LEU A 480 1.73 -12.61 -18.34
CA LEU A 480 0.88 -12.62 -19.51
C LEU A 480 -0.55 -12.26 -19.15
N ASN A 481 -1.16 -11.37 -19.91
CA ASN A 481 -2.58 -11.06 -19.85
C ASN A 481 -3.21 -11.33 -21.22
N PHE A 482 -4.31 -12.10 -21.22
CA PHE A 482 -5.10 -12.39 -22.41
C PHE A 482 -6.53 -11.88 -22.21
N ARG A 483 -6.85 -10.76 -22.85
CA ARG A 483 -8.20 -10.17 -22.87
C ARG A 483 -9.05 -10.87 -23.91
N MET A 484 -9.75 -11.91 -23.50
CA MET A 484 -10.61 -12.72 -24.37
C MET A 484 -11.78 -11.89 -24.91
N PHE A 485 -12.48 -11.19 -24.00
CA PHE A 485 -13.57 -10.26 -24.24
C PHE A 485 -13.37 -8.97 -23.43
N ASP A 486 -14.11 -7.93 -23.72
CA ASP A 486 -14.02 -6.68 -22.93
C ASP A 486 -14.39 -6.85 -21.47
N TRP A 487 -15.17 -7.88 -21.17
CA TRP A 487 -15.61 -8.22 -19.81
C TRP A 487 -14.86 -9.40 -19.17
N LEU A 488 -13.95 -10.09 -19.92
CA LEU A 488 -13.21 -11.25 -19.42
C LEU A 488 -11.75 -11.20 -19.81
N SER A 489 -10.87 -11.22 -18.82
CA SER A 489 -9.42 -11.30 -19.00
C SER A 489 -8.83 -12.44 -18.18
N PHE A 490 -7.89 -13.18 -18.76
CA PHE A 490 -7.07 -14.19 -18.11
C PHE A 490 -5.67 -13.64 -17.90
N ARG A 491 -5.04 -14.03 -16.80
CA ARG A 491 -3.65 -13.66 -16.51
C ARG A 491 -2.86 -14.84 -15.97
N SER A 492 -1.56 -14.81 -16.19
CA SER A 492 -0.62 -15.76 -15.61
C SER A 492 0.72 -15.07 -15.39
N SER A 493 1.39 -15.37 -14.30
CA SER A 493 2.74 -14.86 -14.05
C SER A 493 3.62 -15.88 -13.35
N VAL A 494 4.92 -15.76 -13.60
CA VAL A 494 5.99 -16.42 -12.83
C VAL A 494 7.04 -15.38 -12.51
N SER A 495 7.46 -15.32 -11.26
CA SER A 495 8.45 -14.36 -10.79
C SER A 495 9.34 -14.97 -9.71
N SER A 496 10.59 -14.49 -9.64
CA SER A 496 11.47 -14.75 -8.52
C SER A 496 11.54 -13.52 -7.62
N GLY A 497 11.72 -13.76 -6.33
CA GLY A 497 11.87 -12.71 -5.32
C GLY A 497 13.03 -13.03 -4.38
N PHE A 498 13.49 -12.00 -3.68
CA PHE A 498 14.51 -12.14 -2.64
C PHE A 498 14.31 -11.09 -1.55
N ARG A 499 14.83 -11.37 -0.36
CA ARG A 499 14.93 -10.43 0.75
C ARG A 499 16.25 -10.63 1.48
N VAL A 500 17.03 -9.57 1.61
CA VAL A 500 18.21 -9.59 2.47
C VAL A 500 17.79 -9.51 3.93
N PRO A 501 18.55 -10.13 4.87
CA PRO A 501 18.27 -10.00 6.29
C PRO A 501 18.29 -8.53 6.74
N ALA A 502 17.39 -8.17 7.67
CA ALA A 502 17.46 -6.87 8.33
C ALA A 502 18.65 -6.84 9.32
N ILE A 503 19.22 -5.66 9.54
CA ILE A 503 20.33 -5.49 10.51
C ILE A 503 19.92 -6.01 11.89
N ALA A 504 18.67 -5.76 12.30
CA ALA A 504 18.15 -6.28 13.57
C ALA A 504 18.07 -7.82 13.61
N GLU A 505 17.79 -8.50 12.49
CA GLU A 505 17.80 -9.96 12.45
C GLU A 505 19.20 -10.54 12.64
N MET A 506 20.22 -9.86 12.08
CA MET A 506 21.62 -10.31 12.13
C MET A 506 22.29 -10.03 13.49
N TYR A 507 22.04 -8.85 14.06
CA TYR A 507 22.87 -8.33 15.13
C TYR A 507 22.16 -8.08 16.47
N THR A 508 20.82 -8.31 16.57
CA THR A 508 20.13 -8.07 17.85
C THR A 508 20.71 -8.89 18.98
N ARG A 509 21.15 -8.16 20.03
CA ARG A 509 21.54 -8.73 21.32
C ARG A 509 20.76 -8.04 22.41
N THR A 510 19.72 -8.68 22.91
CA THR A 510 18.85 -8.08 23.93
C THR A 510 18.28 -9.12 24.86
N GLN A 511 17.92 -8.68 26.06
CA GLN A 511 17.11 -9.46 26.99
C GLN A 511 15.85 -8.64 27.28
N LEU A 512 14.74 -9.04 26.69
CA LEU A 512 13.43 -8.45 26.90
C LEU A 512 12.63 -9.40 27.79
N ASN A 513 12.58 -9.11 29.07
CA ASN A 513 11.86 -9.90 30.09
C ASN A 513 12.22 -11.39 30.07
N ILE A 514 11.32 -12.21 29.49
CA ILE A 514 11.51 -13.66 29.34
C ILE A 514 12.22 -14.05 28.05
N PHE A 515 12.48 -13.10 27.15
CA PHE A 515 13.16 -13.36 25.88
C PHE A 515 14.59 -12.84 25.94
N LYS A 516 15.53 -13.73 25.68
CA LYS A 516 16.89 -13.39 25.33
C LYS A 516 17.03 -13.62 23.82
N VAL A 517 17.52 -12.61 23.09
CA VAL A 517 17.85 -12.73 21.66
C VAL A 517 19.34 -12.64 21.52
N GLU A 518 19.93 -13.55 20.79
CA GLU A 518 21.36 -13.56 20.44
C GLU A 518 21.57 -13.34 18.94
N PRO A 519 22.65 -12.64 18.55
CA PRO A 519 22.92 -12.31 17.16
C PRO A 519 23.29 -13.54 16.33
N ASN A 520 22.97 -13.47 15.03
CA ASN A 520 23.41 -14.42 14.01
C ASN A 520 23.85 -13.63 12.75
N PRO A 521 25.12 -13.22 12.65
CA PRO A 521 25.62 -12.47 11.49
C PRO A 521 25.75 -13.34 10.22
N ASP A 522 25.66 -14.67 10.32
CA ASP A 522 25.78 -15.61 9.19
C ASP A 522 24.47 -15.78 8.40
N LEU A 523 23.45 -14.98 8.70
CA LEU A 523 22.20 -15.01 7.96
C LEU A 523 22.41 -14.66 6.49
N ILE A 524 21.78 -15.44 5.61
CA ILE A 524 21.79 -15.24 4.16
C ILE A 524 20.42 -14.77 3.66
N ALA A 525 20.39 -14.25 2.43
CA ALA A 525 19.14 -13.76 1.83
C ALA A 525 18.12 -14.88 1.60
N GLU A 526 16.86 -14.57 1.90
CA GLU A 526 15.71 -15.39 1.54
C GLU A 526 15.46 -15.33 0.04
N ARG A 527 15.03 -16.42 -0.56
CA ARG A 527 14.67 -16.52 -1.97
C ARG A 527 13.21 -16.96 -2.11
N SER A 528 12.55 -16.58 -3.19
CA SER A 528 11.22 -17.09 -3.53
C SER A 528 11.02 -17.27 -5.02
N GLN A 529 10.16 -18.23 -5.36
CA GLN A 529 9.59 -18.40 -6.69
C GLN A 529 8.07 -18.43 -6.55
N ALA A 530 7.40 -17.58 -7.28
CA ALA A 530 5.94 -17.46 -7.25
C ALA A 530 5.36 -17.63 -8.65
N GLY A 531 4.30 -18.43 -8.75
CA GLY A 531 3.50 -18.59 -9.96
C GLY A 531 2.03 -18.39 -9.66
N GLU A 532 1.32 -17.76 -10.58
CA GLU A 532 -0.13 -17.59 -10.47
C GLU A 532 -0.84 -17.70 -11.82
N VAL A 533 -2.09 -18.13 -11.75
CA VAL A 533 -3.05 -18.05 -12.85
C VAL A 533 -4.35 -17.46 -12.30
N GLY A 534 -4.98 -16.61 -13.06
CA GLY A 534 -6.21 -15.97 -12.63
C GLY A 534 -7.07 -15.44 -13.76
N MET A 535 -8.29 -15.06 -13.40
CA MET A 535 -9.22 -14.41 -14.32
C MET A 535 -9.93 -13.25 -13.64
N ILE A 536 -10.17 -12.21 -14.41
CA ILE A 536 -11.02 -11.07 -14.02
C ILE A 536 -12.24 -11.05 -14.93
N VAL A 537 -13.42 -10.97 -14.29
CA VAL A 537 -14.70 -10.79 -14.96
C VAL A 537 -15.28 -9.46 -14.55
N LYS A 538 -15.54 -8.59 -15.52
CA LYS A 538 -16.21 -7.30 -15.30
C LYS A 538 -17.54 -7.31 -16.06
N LEU A 539 -18.64 -7.52 -15.36
CA LEU A 539 -19.96 -7.53 -15.97
C LEU A 539 -20.42 -6.10 -16.27
N PRO A 540 -20.85 -5.83 -17.50
CA PRO A 540 -21.40 -4.53 -17.85
C PRO A 540 -22.69 -4.28 -17.07
N GLY A 541 -22.90 -3.02 -16.67
CA GLY A 541 -24.10 -2.61 -15.96
C GLY A 541 -25.39 -2.88 -16.74
N ASN A 542 -26.42 -3.31 -16.03
CA ASN A 542 -27.78 -3.44 -16.51
C ASN A 542 -28.78 -2.89 -15.47
N LYS A 543 -30.10 -3.08 -15.67
CA LYS A 543 -31.14 -2.57 -14.77
C LYS A 543 -30.98 -3.06 -13.31
N TRP A 544 -30.42 -4.26 -13.08
CA TRP A 544 -30.28 -4.87 -11.76
C TRP A 544 -28.87 -4.79 -11.20
N ILE A 545 -27.86 -4.87 -12.07
CA ILE A 545 -26.44 -4.84 -11.74
C ILE A 545 -25.88 -3.55 -12.32
N SER A 546 -25.48 -2.61 -11.47
CA SER A 546 -24.91 -1.34 -11.96
C SER A 546 -23.44 -1.50 -12.37
N ASP A 547 -22.68 -2.30 -11.64
CA ASP A 547 -21.29 -2.67 -11.91
C ASP A 547 -20.93 -3.89 -11.06
N MET A 548 -20.22 -4.85 -11.63
CA MET A 548 -19.75 -6.03 -10.90
C MET A 548 -18.40 -6.48 -11.43
N THR A 549 -17.46 -6.66 -10.53
CA THR A 549 -16.13 -7.21 -10.82
C THR A 549 -15.91 -8.46 -9.97
N MET A 550 -15.41 -9.51 -10.58
CA MET A 550 -14.99 -10.74 -9.92
C MET A 550 -13.56 -11.07 -10.32
N ASP A 551 -12.74 -11.41 -9.35
CA ASP A 551 -11.34 -11.81 -9.51
C ASP A 551 -11.11 -13.17 -8.85
N VAL A 552 -10.62 -14.14 -9.61
CA VAL A 552 -10.30 -15.49 -9.12
C VAL A 552 -8.85 -15.80 -9.45
N VAL A 553 -8.07 -16.21 -8.46
CA VAL A 553 -6.63 -16.47 -8.61
C VAL A 553 -6.26 -17.73 -7.85
N ALA A 554 -5.60 -18.66 -8.53
CA ALA A 554 -4.86 -19.75 -7.92
C ALA A 554 -3.36 -19.43 -8.00
N PHE A 555 -2.63 -19.68 -6.91
CA PHE A 555 -1.21 -19.38 -6.84
C PHE A 555 -0.43 -20.43 -6.06
N LYS A 556 0.87 -20.47 -6.34
CA LYS A 556 1.86 -21.23 -5.59
C LYS A 556 3.12 -20.40 -5.43
N SER A 557 3.62 -20.32 -4.20
CA SER A 557 4.89 -19.67 -3.86
C SER A 557 5.76 -20.68 -3.08
N THR A 558 7.00 -20.80 -3.49
CA THR A 558 8.04 -21.56 -2.75
C THR A 558 9.05 -20.56 -2.20
N PHE A 559 9.52 -20.83 -1.02
CA PHE A 559 10.49 -19.99 -0.32
C PHE A 559 11.63 -20.87 0.15
N ASP A 560 12.84 -20.41 -0.11
CA ASP A 560 14.06 -21.06 0.33
C ASP A 560 14.72 -20.16 1.40
N GLN A 561 15.25 -20.76 2.45
CA GLN A 561 16.02 -20.08 3.49
C GLN A 561 15.23 -18.99 4.26
N LEU A 562 13.93 -19.22 4.55
CA LEU A 562 13.16 -18.26 5.34
C LEU A 562 13.80 -18.02 6.70
N ILE A 563 14.00 -16.76 7.03
CA ILE A 563 14.48 -16.32 8.35
C ILE A 563 13.32 -16.36 9.34
N VAL A 564 13.50 -17.12 10.41
CA VAL A 564 12.53 -17.26 11.48
C VAL A 564 13.19 -17.04 12.85
N ALA A 565 12.45 -16.46 13.79
CA ALA A 565 12.85 -16.40 15.19
C ALA A 565 12.60 -17.78 15.82
N ASN A 566 13.66 -18.44 16.24
CA ASN A 566 13.62 -19.81 16.77
C ASN A 566 14.19 -19.83 18.18
N PRO A 567 13.40 -20.19 19.22
CA PRO A 567 13.93 -20.40 20.57
C PRO A 567 14.67 -21.75 20.65
N ASP A 568 15.84 -21.73 21.26
CA ASP A 568 16.59 -22.94 21.62
C ASP A 568 15.98 -23.63 22.89
N ASP A 569 16.57 -24.74 23.31
CA ASP A 569 16.16 -25.49 24.50
C ASP A 569 16.24 -24.70 25.83
N LYS A 570 16.96 -23.57 25.82
CA LYS A 570 17.10 -22.65 26.96
C LYS A 570 16.16 -21.44 26.86
N GLY A 571 15.36 -21.36 25.78
CA GLY A 571 14.47 -20.24 25.49
C GLY A 571 15.20 -19.03 24.92
N ILE A 572 16.46 -19.16 24.48
CA ILE A 572 17.19 -18.09 23.79
C ILE A 572 16.74 -18.08 22.34
N ILE A 573 16.33 -16.92 21.84
CA ILE A 573 15.87 -16.75 20.47
C ILE A 573 17.06 -16.44 19.56
N HIS A 574 17.18 -17.19 18.47
CA HIS A 574 18.07 -16.92 17.35
C HIS A 574 17.25 -16.68 16.10
N PHE A 575 17.68 -15.73 15.26
CA PHE A 575 17.18 -15.65 13.90
C PHE A 575 17.99 -16.62 13.03
N GLU A 576 17.31 -17.49 12.30
CA GLU A 576 17.96 -18.58 11.55
C GLU A 576 17.29 -18.78 10.18
N ASN A 577 18.09 -19.11 9.17
CA ASN A 577 17.62 -19.58 7.86
C ASN A 577 17.23 -21.06 7.95
N LEU A 578 16.15 -21.40 8.62
CA LEU A 578 15.81 -22.78 8.94
C LEU A 578 14.78 -23.43 8.02
N THR A 579 13.96 -22.64 7.35
CA THR A 579 12.71 -23.16 6.81
C THR A 579 12.64 -22.94 5.30
N ASP A 580 12.58 -24.04 4.56
CA ASP A 580 12.04 -24.02 3.20
C ASP A 580 10.52 -24.15 3.30
N ALA A 581 9.78 -23.41 2.50
CA ALA A 581 8.34 -23.33 2.63
C ALA A 581 7.63 -23.32 1.28
N ARG A 582 6.41 -23.84 1.29
CA ARG A 582 5.50 -23.80 0.16
C ARG A 582 4.14 -23.25 0.61
N ILE A 583 3.62 -22.30 -0.11
CA ILE A 583 2.28 -21.77 0.10
C ILE A 583 1.50 -21.90 -1.20
N THR A 584 0.47 -22.72 -1.20
CA THR A 584 -0.51 -22.78 -2.28
C THR A 584 -1.79 -22.11 -1.82
N GLY A 585 -2.55 -21.52 -2.74
CA GLY A 585 -3.79 -20.89 -2.34
C GLY A 585 -4.73 -20.54 -3.48
N LEU A 586 -5.96 -20.26 -3.07
CA LEU A 586 -7.04 -19.75 -3.91
C LEU A 586 -7.57 -18.45 -3.32
N GLU A 587 -7.67 -17.45 -4.15
CA GLU A 587 -8.30 -16.18 -3.82
C GLU A 587 -9.52 -15.95 -4.70
N VAL A 588 -10.62 -15.52 -4.10
CA VAL A 588 -11.84 -15.12 -4.80
C VAL A 588 -12.27 -13.77 -4.26
N GLY A 589 -12.27 -12.75 -5.10
CA GLY A 589 -12.80 -11.43 -4.81
C GLY A 589 -14.02 -11.15 -5.68
N ALA A 590 -15.07 -10.58 -5.11
CA ALA A 590 -16.22 -10.08 -5.85
C ALA A 590 -16.69 -8.77 -5.22
N SER A 591 -16.95 -7.76 -6.05
CA SER A 591 -17.51 -6.50 -5.59
C SER A 591 -18.45 -5.94 -6.64
N GLY A 592 -19.45 -5.19 -6.19
CA GLY A 592 -20.42 -4.63 -7.12
C GLY A 592 -21.52 -3.83 -6.45
N ALA A 593 -22.40 -3.30 -7.31
CA ALA A 593 -23.61 -2.60 -6.92
C ALA A 593 -24.83 -3.18 -7.62
N LEU A 594 -25.88 -3.32 -6.85
CA LEU A 594 -27.17 -3.82 -7.29
C LEU A 594 -28.26 -2.74 -7.13
N PHE A 595 -29.37 -2.92 -7.85
CA PHE A 595 -30.57 -2.09 -7.73
C PHE A 595 -30.25 -0.59 -7.87
N ASN A 596 -29.61 -0.22 -8.98
CA ASN A 596 -29.25 1.17 -9.27
C ASN A 596 -28.39 1.79 -8.14
N GLN A 597 -27.40 1.04 -7.65
CA GLN A 597 -26.45 1.40 -6.60
C GLN A 597 -27.03 1.55 -5.18
N MET A 598 -28.27 1.09 -4.96
CA MET A 598 -28.84 1.09 -3.61
C MET A 598 -28.15 0.07 -2.69
N LEU A 599 -27.73 -1.07 -3.23
CA LEU A 599 -27.01 -2.10 -2.47
C LEU A 599 -25.60 -2.26 -3.01
N LEU A 600 -24.62 -2.07 -2.15
CA LEU A 600 -23.20 -2.26 -2.41
C LEU A 600 -22.73 -3.52 -1.70
N PHE A 601 -21.88 -4.31 -2.34
CA PHE A 601 -21.27 -5.48 -1.71
C PHE A 601 -19.79 -5.64 -2.10
N SER A 602 -19.05 -6.21 -1.20
CA SER A 602 -17.68 -6.70 -1.44
C SER A 602 -17.48 -7.97 -0.64
N ILE A 603 -16.97 -9.00 -1.29
CA ILE A 603 -16.65 -10.30 -0.68
C ILE A 603 -15.25 -10.66 -1.12
N ALA A 604 -14.39 -11.04 -0.17
CA ALA A 604 -13.08 -11.59 -0.46
C ALA A 604 -12.87 -12.85 0.37
N TYR A 605 -12.58 -13.95 -0.29
CA TYR A 605 -12.25 -15.23 0.31
C TYR A 605 -10.83 -15.62 -0.09
N THR A 606 -10.07 -16.11 0.87
CA THR A 606 -8.72 -16.64 0.67
C THR A 606 -8.60 -17.96 1.39
N ASN A 607 -8.18 -18.97 0.66
CA ASN A 607 -7.74 -20.25 1.21
C ASN A 607 -6.22 -20.39 0.99
N LEU A 608 -5.49 -20.75 2.02
CA LEU A 608 -4.06 -20.99 2.02
C LEU A 608 -3.75 -22.39 2.52
N ASP A 609 -2.79 -23.02 1.90
CA ASP A 609 -2.12 -24.22 2.39
C ASP A 609 -0.63 -23.90 2.61
N PRO A 610 -0.27 -23.42 3.82
CA PRO A 610 1.08 -22.96 4.15
C PRO A 610 1.87 -24.10 4.79
N GLU A 611 2.80 -24.69 4.04
CA GLU A 611 3.59 -25.85 4.45
C GLU A 611 5.06 -25.48 4.68
N GLU A 612 5.64 -26.06 5.72
CA GLU A 612 7.08 -26.20 5.89
C GLU A 612 7.49 -27.49 5.13
N ILE A 613 8.53 -27.42 4.30
CA ILE A 613 8.93 -28.53 3.43
C ILE A 613 10.39 -28.93 3.69
N ASP A 614 10.69 -30.21 3.44
CA ASP A 614 12.06 -30.71 3.43
C ASP A 614 12.78 -30.38 2.11
N LYS A 615 14.07 -30.71 2.01
CA LYS A 615 14.88 -30.51 0.80
C LYS A 615 14.38 -31.30 -0.41
N GLN A 616 13.57 -32.30 -0.20
CA GLN A 616 12.91 -33.10 -1.25
C GLN A 616 11.55 -32.49 -1.66
N GLY A 617 11.08 -31.47 -0.97
CA GLY A 617 9.81 -30.80 -1.22
C GLY A 617 8.59 -31.48 -0.59
N ASN A 618 8.79 -32.45 0.34
CA ASN A 618 7.70 -33.07 1.09
C ASN A 618 7.27 -32.14 2.25
N ALA A 619 5.97 -32.08 2.53
CA ALA A 619 5.46 -31.33 3.66
C ALA A 619 5.91 -32.00 4.98
N ILE A 620 6.50 -31.22 5.88
CA ILE A 620 6.91 -31.63 7.22
C ILE A 620 5.87 -31.18 8.24
N ASP A 621 5.43 -29.91 8.14
CA ASP A 621 4.51 -29.29 9.10
C ASP A 621 3.83 -28.07 8.47
N THR A 622 2.89 -27.47 9.18
CA THR A 622 2.25 -26.20 8.82
C THR A 622 3.11 -25.01 9.26
N LEU A 623 3.22 -23.99 8.43
CA LEU A 623 3.90 -22.73 8.80
C LEU A 623 3.18 -22.02 9.96
N ALA A 624 3.92 -21.59 10.97
CA ALA A 624 3.38 -20.92 12.14
C ALA A 624 2.79 -19.54 11.81
N TYR A 625 1.79 -19.09 12.58
CA TYR A 625 1.14 -17.77 12.49
C TYR A 625 0.44 -17.47 11.17
N ARG A 626 -0.17 -18.46 10.52
CA ARG A 626 -0.97 -18.29 9.29
C ARG A 626 -2.42 -18.71 9.54
N PHE A 627 -3.32 -17.97 8.91
CA PHE A 627 -4.72 -18.34 8.83
C PHE A 627 -4.95 -19.12 7.54
N ARG A 628 -5.46 -20.34 7.64
CA ARG A 628 -5.72 -21.16 6.45
C ARG A 628 -6.88 -20.62 5.62
N ASN A 629 -7.91 -20.13 6.29
CA ASN A 629 -9.08 -19.56 5.64
C ASN A 629 -9.39 -18.17 6.18
N THR A 630 -9.63 -17.22 5.26
CA THR A 630 -10.13 -15.90 5.61
C THR A 630 -11.32 -15.55 4.70
N LEU A 631 -12.38 -14.99 5.30
CA LEU A 631 -13.50 -14.44 4.57
C LEU A 631 -13.79 -13.04 5.10
N VAL A 632 -13.82 -12.07 4.20
CA VAL A 632 -14.23 -10.71 4.54
C VAL A 632 -15.38 -10.30 3.63
N THR A 633 -16.39 -9.69 4.22
CA THR A 633 -17.58 -9.26 3.51
C THR A 633 -17.99 -7.89 3.99
N THR A 634 -18.32 -7.02 3.05
CA THR A 634 -18.96 -5.72 3.31
C THR A 634 -20.26 -5.65 2.56
N ILE A 635 -21.33 -5.32 3.24
CA ILE A 635 -22.63 -5.02 2.64
C ILE A 635 -23.01 -3.60 3.07
N GLY A 636 -23.32 -2.75 2.10
CA GLY A 636 -23.69 -1.37 2.33
C GLY A 636 -24.90 -0.96 1.54
N THR A 637 -25.63 0.02 2.05
CA THR A 637 -26.73 0.66 1.33
C THR A 637 -26.59 2.17 1.37
N ARG A 638 -27.11 2.83 0.33
CA ARG A 638 -27.17 4.29 0.29
C ARG A 638 -28.58 4.73 -0.12
N VAL A 639 -29.29 5.28 0.82
CA VAL A 639 -30.68 5.74 0.63
C VAL A 639 -30.84 7.13 1.26
N TRP A 640 -31.41 8.08 0.51
CA TRP A 640 -31.67 9.46 0.95
C TRP A 640 -30.45 10.19 1.55
N GLY A 641 -29.24 9.95 1.00
CA GLY A 641 -28.00 10.58 1.49
C GLY A 641 -27.45 9.95 2.76
N VAL A 642 -28.08 8.92 3.31
CA VAL A 642 -27.57 8.10 4.41
C VAL A 642 -26.92 6.85 3.84
N THR A 643 -25.73 6.54 4.31
CA THR A 643 -25.02 5.27 4.05
C THR A 643 -25.10 4.41 5.29
N ALA A 644 -25.40 3.13 5.14
CA ALA A 644 -25.27 2.15 6.21
C ALA A 644 -24.41 0.99 5.71
N SER A 645 -23.57 0.43 6.57
CA SER A 645 -22.71 -0.70 6.22
C SER A 645 -22.59 -1.70 7.36
N ILE A 646 -22.42 -2.95 7.00
CA ILE A 646 -22.02 -4.04 7.89
C ILE A 646 -20.80 -4.69 7.27
N ASP A 647 -19.74 -4.82 8.07
CA ASP A 647 -18.53 -5.52 7.71
C ASP A 647 -18.43 -6.80 8.56
N TYR A 648 -18.13 -7.92 7.93
CA TYR A 648 -17.85 -9.19 8.60
C TYR A 648 -16.48 -9.69 8.20
N ARG A 649 -15.71 -10.14 9.20
CA ARG A 649 -14.40 -10.75 9.01
C ARG A 649 -14.33 -12.07 9.77
N TYR A 650 -14.05 -13.15 9.04
CA TYR A 650 -13.75 -14.46 9.55
C TYR A 650 -12.30 -14.81 9.27
N MET A 651 -11.60 -15.36 10.25
CA MET A 651 -10.29 -15.98 10.08
C MET A 651 -10.30 -17.33 10.81
N SER A 652 -9.83 -18.39 10.15
CA SER A 652 -9.69 -19.69 10.79
C SER A 652 -8.73 -19.60 11.98
N ARG A 653 -8.75 -20.57 12.88
CA ARG A 653 -7.73 -20.63 13.94
C ARG A 653 -6.33 -20.70 13.35
N ILE A 654 -5.35 -20.16 14.04
CA ILE A 654 -3.93 -20.39 13.76
C ILE A 654 -3.60 -21.81 14.15
N GLU A 655 -3.12 -22.61 13.22
CA GLU A 655 -2.85 -24.04 13.46
C GLU A 655 -1.56 -24.28 14.23
N ARG A 656 -0.53 -23.45 14.02
CA ARG A 656 0.77 -23.57 14.67
C ARG A 656 1.27 -22.22 15.19
N VAL A 657 1.84 -22.24 16.39
CA VAL A 657 2.55 -21.14 17.04
C VAL A 657 3.94 -21.60 17.44
N LYS A 658 4.93 -20.71 17.51
CA LYS A 658 6.32 -21.07 17.80
C LYS A 658 6.88 -20.47 19.11
N LEU A 659 6.50 -19.25 19.44
CA LEU A 659 7.14 -18.52 20.55
C LEU A 659 6.74 -19.03 21.94
N PHE A 660 5.54 -19.59 22.07
CA PHE A 660 5.02 -20.12 23.33
C PHE A 660 4.35 -21.46 23.05
N GLN A 661 5.17 -22.49 22.80
CA GLN A 661 4.71 -23.81 22.33
C GLN A 661 3.76 -24.53 23.27
N GLU A 662 3.80 -24.24 24.57
CA GLU A 662 2.94 -24.88 25.55
C GLU A 662 2.06 -23.85 26.28
N ASN A 663 0.79 -24.19 26.45
CA ASN A 663 -0.03 -23.54 27.45
C ASN A 663 0.36 -24.18 28.81
N PRO A 664 1.21 -23.55 29.63
CA PRO A 664 1.70 -24.17 30.88
C PRO A 664 0.60 -24.42 31.87
N PHE A 665 -0.64 -23.98 31.63
CA PHE A 665 -1.71 -23.98 32.59
C PHE A 665 -2.81 -25.01 32.37
N THR A 666 -3.01 -25.58 31.16
CA THR A 666 -4.17 -26.43 30.92
C THR A 666 -3.96 -27.59 29.95
N GLY A 667 -2.86 -27.69 29.20
CA GLY A 667 -2.68 -28.73 28.19
C GLY A 667 -3.75 -28.73 27.07
N GLN A 668 -4.66 -27.76 27.04
CA GLN A 668 -5.74 -27.65 26.05
C GLN A 668 -5.44 -26.55 25.04
N ASP A 669 -5.62 -26.89 23.75
CA ASP A 669 -5.54 -25.90 22.67
C ASP A 669 -6.74 -24.94 22.74
N LYS A 670 -6.46 -23.67 23.06
CA LYS A 670 -7.47 -22.60 23.16
C LYS A 670 -7.49 -21.68 21.94
N ARG A 671 -6.79 -22.02 20.85
CA ARG A 671 -6.86 -21.25 19.61
C ARG A 671 -8.26 -21.39 18.99
N VAL A 672 -8.88 -20.27 18.72
CA VAL A 672 -10.25 -20.22 18.20
C VAL A 672 -10.31 -19.47 16.88
N PRO A 673 -11.29 -19.74 16.03
CA PRO A 673 -11.56 -18.88 14.87
C PRO A 673 -11.95 -17.48 15.32
N ILE A 674 -11.64 -16.50 14.49
CA ILE A 674 -11.92 -15.10 14.75
C ILE A 674 -13.14 -14.68 13.91
N HIS A 675 -14.12 -14.08 14.59
CA HIS A 675 -15.35 -13.57 13.97
C HIS A 675 -15.56 -12.12 14.42
N ILE A 676 -15.34 -11.15 13.54
CA ILE A 676 -15.50 -9.73 13.85
C ILE A 676 -16.61 -9.16 12.99
N TRP A 677 -17.53 -8.46 13.65
CA TRP A 677 -18.62 -7.74 13.01
C TRP A 677 -18.49 -6.26 13.33
N ASN A 678 -18.53 -5.43 12.30
CA ASN A 678 -18.53 -3.99 12.44
C ASN A 678 -19.77 -3.42 11.75
N ALA A 679 -20.28 -2.29 12.24
CA ALA A 679 -21.38 -1.58 11.63
C ALA A 679 -21.05 -0.09 11.51
N GLY A 680 -21.53 0.55 10.45
CA GLY A 680 -21.33 1.95 10.17
C GLY A 680 -22.58 2.64 9.67
N LEU A 681 -22.79 3.89 10.09
CA LEU A 681 -23.77 4.81 9.54
C LEU A 681 -23.07 6.11 9.16
N GLY A 682 -23.33 6.62 7.97
CA GLY A 682 -22.73 7.86 7.48
C GLY A 682 -23.78 8.74 6.78
N SER A 683 -23.58 10.06 6.81
CA SER A 683 -24.39 11.00 6.06
C SER A 683 -23.58 12.26 5.72
N GLN A 684 -23.89 12.83 4.56
CA GLN A 684 -23.39 14.14 4.15
C GLN A 684 -24.54 15.14 4.13
N ILE A 685 -24.52 16.08 5.06
CA ILE A 685 -25.57 17.08 5.24
C ILE A 685 -24.95 18.47 5.21
N ARG A 686 -25.33 19.30 4.22
CA ARG A 686 -24.88 20.70 4.09
C ARG A 686 -23.36 20.89 4.20
N GLY A 687 -22.57 19.98 3.59
CA GLY A 687 -21.11 20.00 3.60
C GLY A 687 -20.47 19.45 4.88
N TRP A 688 -21.25 18.94 5.82
CA TRP A 688 -20.77 18.15 6.95
C TRP A 688 -20.77 16.66 6.57
N ASP A 689 -19.68 15.96 6.90
CA ASP A 689 -19.55 14.51 6.80
C ASP A 689 -19.64 13.93 8.23
N LEU A 690 -20.70 13.20 8.49
CA LEU A 690 -20.99 12.60 9.79
C LEU A 690 -20.93 11.09 9.65
N GLN A 691 -20.14 10.40 10.50
CA GLN A 691 -20.02 8.95 10.48
C GLN A 691 -20.02 8.41 11.91
N PHE A 692 -20.89 7.44 12.16
CA PHE A 692 -20.92 6.67 13.40
C PHE A 692 -20.50 5.23 13.09
N ARG A 693 -19.61 4.66 13.91
CA ARG A 693 -19.19 3.26 13.73
C ARG A 693 -19.15 2.52 15.06
N VAL A 694 -19.46 1.23 14.98
CA VAL A 694 -19.27 0.26 16.04
C VAL A 694 -18.32 -0.81 15.49
N GLU A 695 -17.17 -0.95 16.11
CA GLU A 695 -16.19 -1.99 15.80
C GLU A 695 -16.32 -3.13 16.81
N ASN A 696 -16.11 -4.39 16.36
CA ASN A 696 -16.29 -5.60 17.16
C ASN A 696 -17.63 -5.60 17.94
N MET A 697 -18.76 -5.34 17.23
CA MET A 697 -20.06 -5.01 17.84
C MET A 697 -20.57 -6.09 18.80
N PHE A 698 -20.21 -7.34 18.61
CA PHE A 698 -20.60 -8.45 19.50
C PHE A 698 -19.57 -8.73 20.61
N GLN A 699 -18.52 -7.91 20.70
CA GLN A 699 -17.45 -8.01 21.69
C GLN A 699 -16.84 -9.41 21.76
N ASN A 700 -16.47 -9.93 20.59
CA ASN A 700 -15.77 -11.21 20.49
C ASN A 700 -14.32 -11.04 20.94
N TYR A 701 -13.89 -11.90 21.84
CA TYR A 701 -12.51 -11.94 22.31
C TYR A 701 -11.70 -12.92 21.47
N TYR A 702 -10.54 -12.46 21.02
CA TYR A 702 -9.67 -13.24 20.13
C TYR A 702 -8.21 -12.85 20.35
N THR A 703 -7.31 -13.70 19.89
CA THR A 703 -5.88 -13.44 19.86
C THR A 703 -5.38 -13.68 18.44
N GLU A 704 -4.65 -12.72 17.87
CA GLU A 704 -3.91 -12.87 16.61
C GLU A 704 -2.48 -13.38 16.88
N LEU A 705 -1.99 -13.21 18.09
CA LEU A 705 -0.72 -13.67 18.62
C LEU A 705 -0.92 -14.13 20.05
N GLU A 706 -0.15 -15.12 20.48
CA GLU A 706 -0.20 -15.61 21.87
C GLU A 706 0.01 -14.47 22.87
N ARG A 707 -0.71 -14.55 23.98
CA ARG A 707 -0.65 -13.59 25.09
C ARG A 707 -0.92 -12.13 24.67
N ASN A 708 -1.71 -11.93 23.61
CA ASN A 708 -2.10 -10.60 23.15
C ASN A 708 -3.55 -10.58 22.69
N MET A 709 -4.43 -9.99 23.50
CA MET A 709 -5.84 -9.83 23.14
C MET A 709 -6.00 -8.82 22.01
N GLY A 710 -6.90 -9.12 21.09
CA GLY A 710 -7.36 -8.20 20.06
C GLY A 710 -8.27 -7.10 20.61
N ASP A 711 -8.67 -6.17 19.74
CA ASP A 711 -9.43 -4.99 20.12
C ASP A 711 -10.80 -5.35 20.69
N GLU A 712 -11.18 -4.66 21.76
CA GLU A 712 -12.52 -4.71 22.34
C GLU A 712 -13.53 -3.97 21.44
N ARG A 713 -14.83 -4.16 21.76
CA ARG A 713 -15.86 -3.34 21.13
C ARG A 713 -15.61 -1.87 21.43
N HIS A 714 -15.71 -1.04 20.41
CA HIS A 714 -15.63 0.39 20.59
C HIS A 714 -16.56 1.13 19.63
N PHE A 715 -16.94 2.33 20.03
CA PHE A 715 -17.82 3.22 19.30
C PHE A 715 -17.05 4.46 18.90
N SER A 716 -17.33 4.98 17.73
CA SER A 716 -16.73 6.25 17.27
C SER A 716 -17.72 7.12 16.51
N LEU A 717 -17.57 8.43 16.68
CA LEU A 717 -18.20 9.47 15.89
C LEU A 717 -17.10 10.24 15.15
N THR A 718 -17.25 10.33 13.84
CA THR A 718 -16.39 11.16 12.98
C THR A 718 -17.21 12.32 12.43
N ILE A 719 -16.69 13.53 12.56
CA ILE A 719 -17.27 14.75 12.03
C ILE A 719 -16.24 15.41 11.12
N GLY A 720 -16.60 15.61 9.86
CA GLY A 720 -15.77 16.28 8.86
C GLY A 720 -16.47 17.52 8.27
N LYS A 721 -15.70 18.52 7.89
CA LYS A 721 -16.17 19.70 7.16
C LYS A 721 -15.12 20.15 6.15
N VAL A 722 -15.60 20.57 5.00
CA VAL A 722 -14.82 21.24 3.96
C VAL A 722 -15.26 22.70 3.90
N PHE A 723 -14.28 23.62 3.90
CA PHE A 723 -14.46 25.08 3.85
C PHE A 723 -13.85 25.67 2.59
#